data_7d7443232b603379a2191012c69e7482
#
_entry.id   7d7443232b603379a2191012c69e7482
#
_cell.length_a   1.000
_cell.length_b   1.000
_cell.length_c   1.000
_cell.angle_alpha   90.00
_cell.angle_beta   90.00
_cell.angle_gamma   90.00
#
_symmetry.space_group_name_H-M   'P 1'
#
loop_
_entity.id
_entity.type
_entity.pdbx_description
1 polymer ?
#
loop_
_entity_poly.entity_id
_entity_poly.type
_entity_poly.pdbx_seq_one_letter_code
_entity_poly.pdbx_strand_id
1 'polypeptide(L)'
;MSNPEANERTALSEGPARYNATGVGAMGTSAATLPAAPGFVVFRRNNRSSLSRLAVAVASFGAMLLVAVLLVSRVPADSSSSGSSSSSSASQDMAAVAYNTTKILPSMQPFSTVDPADAHCPHMDRPEDTWPTSSWGALANASVNLHTSLPTNAWWENIVLGFPSQETAANNIVAVPYTFDVAGDSPGLRIHFPQVVATDLIVQTTFDWRHALQLGCVEKVGPHYVSQPGPLSVTLNWDRASGVKGAGAAAAAMSVPAVRGSPYATMEYRGVRPVVFARQEVTQLLVDGERVPLSSGCGENGASLHVERDVEIVFSGGAVSSDDTWLVFVSHPAEFLCSSWFAMERGDPPTPGALGAWQRMPRFRLEAAAPLSEDGGVGVVRAAMVNTCSSGVSNRCERRGQPDDRADYAALLRAHAEVYPTGEARVSYSSSTLDWIHDALQGDEAQAADSSAADSAGVDGDVGRNHELDADESESGSDEEEGRLRFLWAPRRMDGQPVKVSSSGPAAAGGDGSGGGGDGGLPLIMFALLHHREALTSDGLTDLGTFTLHGEAKVAIGDEWSLKVALPPVSFGVGRPVRAEMVDAVNLALDEDVKYEMPANYLRGDGDTYFSGKMLAKMGRIALIAEEMGRPEDARMVAARLAEASQVWLNGTAGSPLIYDFRWGGVVTCGCAYKEGHGCTNGIGPHDCPGLSDPGMNFGLGFYNDHHFHFGYHIFAAAIAAKFLPEWGVKHHEAVTLLIRDIANPSRSDPFFPVFRHKDWYLGSSWALGIPTLGGVPYMNGRNQESSSEAVNAYYAVALYGHVMAQVFSTAGNPAKAQTASLIRDTGRQLLATEVQSAQIYWQVANADTPDLPRVYPEAYRPHVVGMLWSTLAQMQTWFGAEAWKVYGIQMLPITGVSEQLLQPRWVQQMLPSFEESCLYGSNPIKACVVDGWSMLVHAGQAITGRWEDGRDGILALPNDAFETAGGNGHSRTSMLWFVANRPPPPAAHGGSSDRSSGTD
;
A
#
# COMPACT_ATOMS: atom_id res chain seq x y z
N MET A 1 49.09 -42.87 13.16
CA MET A 1 48.17 -42.32 14.15
C MET A 1 48.04 -40.86 13.81
N SER A 2 47.18 -40.55 12.87
CA SER A 2 46.94 -39.24 12.26
C SER A 2 45.61 -38.74 12.74
N ASN A 3 45.61 -37.54 13.20
CA ASN A 3 44.50 -36.75 13.77
C ASN A 3 43.54 -36.35 12.66
N PRO A 4 42.22 -36.53 12.78
CA PRO A 4 41.22 -36.02 11.84
C PRO A 4 40.48 -34.83 12.45
N GLU A 5 41.13 -33.67 12.52
CA GLU A 5 40.52 -32.38 12.88
C GLU A 5 40.95 -31.29 11.89
N ALA A 6 40.49 -31.33 10.70
CA ALA A 6 40.68 -30.23 9.75
C ALA A 6 39.72 -30.30 8.55
N ASN A 7 38.41 -30.39 8.75
CA ASN A 7 37.48 -30.26 7.63
C ASN A 7 36.06 -29.73 7.96
N GLU A 8 35.86 -29.15 9.13
CA GLU A 8 34.54 -28.58 9.51
C GLU A 8 34.51 -27.07 9.62
N ARG A 9 35.53 -26.37 9.09
CA ARG A 9 35.57 -24.89 9.20
C ARG A 9 35.34 -24.12 7.90
N THR A 10 34.86 -24.76 6.85
CA THR A 10 34.65 -24.06 5.55
C THR A 10 33.17 -23.88 5.14
N ALA A 11 32.22 -24.29 5.95
CA ALA A 11 30.81 -24.24 5.62
C ALA A 11 29.98 -23.16 6.39
N LEU A 12 30.61 -22.38 7.28
CA LEU A 12 29.90 -21.37 8.10
C LEU A 12 30.30 -19.93 7.85
N SER A 13 30.99 -19.61 6.75
CA SER A 13 31.40 -18.22 6.42
C SER A 13 30.62 -17.57 5.30
N GLU A 14 29.60 -18.19 4.74
CA GLU A 14 28.65 -17.50 3.88
C GLU A 14 27.53 -16.94 4.76
N GLY A 15 27.78 -15.75 5.29
CA GLY A 15 26.73 -14.85 5.78
C GLY A 15 25.70 -14.61 4.68
N PRO A 16 24.49 -14.15 5.03
CA PRO A 16 23.43 -13.97 4.07
C PRO A 16 23.96 -13.21 2.87
N ALA A 17 23.79 -13.79 1.70
CA ALA A 17 24.19 -13.21 0.45
C ALA A 17 23.78 -11.72 0.43
N ARG A 18 24.73 -10.84 0.22
CA ARG A 18 24.44 -9.43 0.03
C ARG A 18 23.38 -9.35 -1.05
N TYR A 19 22.20 -8.93 -0.71
CA TYR A 19 21.18 -8.54 -1.66
C TYR A 19 21.70 -7.31 -2.39
N ASN A 20 22.50 -7.55 -3.41
CA ASN A 20 22.78 -6.52 -4.39
C ASN A 20 21.47 -6.31 -5.14
N ALA A 21 20.96 -5.12 -5.13
CA ALA A 21 19.86 -4.66 -5.99
C ALA A 21 20.15 -4.83 -7.50
N THR A 22 21.26 -5.41 -7.86
CA THR A 22 21.72 -5.76 -9.22
C THR A 22 21.42 -7.21 -9.64
N GLY A 23 20.63 -7.94 -8.87
CA GLY A 23 20.31 -9.35 -9.13
C GLY A 23 19.28 -9.59 -10.24
N VAL A 24 19.26 -8.80 -11.30
CA VAL A 24 18.73 -9.24 -12.60
C VAL A 24 19.90 -9.93 -13.32
N GLY A 25 20.17 -11.17 -12.93
CA GLY A 25 21.19 -12.00 -13.53
C GLY A 25 20.87 -12.27 -14.99
N ALA A 26 21.82 -11.95 -15.85
CA ALA A 26 21.81 -12.34 -17.24
C ALA A 26 21.63 -13.87 -17.34
N MET A 27 20.51 -14.31 -17.90
CA MET A 27 20.31 -15.71 -18.30
C MET A 27 21.27 -16.02 -19.44
N GLY A 28 22.29 -16.80 -19.11
CA GLY A 28 23.14 -17.47 -20.09
C GLY A 28 22.33 -18.45 -20.92
N THR A 29 22.30 -18.27 -22.21
CA THR A 29 21.71 -19.18 -23.19
C THR A 29 22.43 -20.51 -23.18
N SER A 30 21.77 -21.55 -22.66
CA SER A 30 22.11 -22.94 -22.94
C SER A 30 20.91 -23.57 -23.67
N ALA A 31 21.12 -23.85 -24.96
CA ALA A 31 20.14 -24.52 -25.80
C ALA A 31 20.05 -26.00 -25.39
N ALA A 32 18.91 -26.39 -24.82
CA ALA A 32 18.53 -27.80 -24.69
C ALA A 32 17.28 -28.06 -25.54
N THR A 33 17.47 -28.90 -26.55
CA THR A 33 16.45 -29.45 -27.45
C THR A 33 15.45 -30.31 -26.67
N LEU A 34 14.17 -29.97 -26.79
CA LEU A 34 13.05 -30.83 -26.35
C LEU A 34 12.41 -31.55 -27.54
N PRO A 35 11.94 -32.79 -27.34
CA PRO A 35 11.35 -33.61 -28.42
C PRO A 35 9.92 -33.22 -28.75
N ALA A 36 9.56 -33.43 -30.01
CA ALA A 36 8.27 -33.09 -30.60
C ALA A 36 7.13 -33.99 -30.11
N ALA A 37 5.96 -33.41 -29.82
CA ALA A 37 4.68 -34.07 -29.72
C ALA A 37 3.70 -33.49 -30.76
N PRO A 38 2.68 -34.25 -31.22
CA PRO A 38 2.11 -34.10 -32.53
C PRO A 38 0.84 -33.20 -32.57
N GLY A 39 0.78 -32.45 -33.64
CA GLY A 39 -0.43 -32.18 -34.43
C GLY A 39 -1.45 -31.21 -33.85
N PHE A 40 -1.33 -29.90 -34.18
CA PHE A 40 -2.51 -29.03 -34.32
C PHE A 40 -2.41 -28.20 -35.62
N VAL A 41 -3.53 -28.11 -36.29
CA VAL A 41 -3.73 -27.48 -37.59
C VAL A 41 -3.58 -25.95 -37.45
N VAL A 42 -2.66 -25.38 -38.20
CA VAL A 42 -2.38 -23.96 -38.25
C VAL A 42 -3.32 -23.26 -39.22
N PHE A 43 -4.20 -22.40 -38.73
CA PHE A 43 -4.80 -21.35 -39.55
C PHE A 43 -3.87 -20.12 -39.53
N ARG A 44 -3.19 -19.88 -40.61
CA ARG A 44 -2.43 -18.65 -40.85
C ARG A 44 -3.38 -17.47 -41.00
N ARG A 45 -3.29 -16.51 -40.08
CA ARG A 45 -3.65 -15.11 -40.34
C ARG A 45 -2.48 -14.20 -39.97
N ASN A 46 -2.04 -13.48 -41.00
CA ASN A 46 -0.93 -12.52 -40.88
C ASN A 46 -1.30 -11.37 -39.96
N ASN A 47 -0.61 -11.25 -38.83
CA ASN A 47 -0.49 -9.99 -38.10
C ASN A 47 0.92 -9.89 -37.50
N ARG A 48 1.84 -9.41 -38.34
CA ARG A 48 3.25 -9.18 -37.95
C ARG A 48 3.48 -7.89 -37.18
N SER A 49 2.44 -7.12 -36.84
CA SER A 49 2.61 -5.79 -36.21
C SER A 49 2.46 -5.76 -34.68
N SER A 50 1.77 -6.71 -34.08
CA SER A 50 1.54 -6.68 -32.62
C SER A 50 2.67 -7.30 -31.77
N LEU A 51 3.32 -8.34 -32.29
CA LEU A 51 4.45 -8.98 -31.57
C LEU A 51 5.72 -8.11 -31.56
N SER A 52 5.92 -7.28 -32.57
CA SER A 52 7.04 -6.33 -32.58
C SER A 52 6.87 -5.18 -31.59
N ARG A 53 5.64 -4.77 -31.29
CA ARG A 53 5.37 -3.67 -30.31
C ARG A 53 5.49 -4.14 -28.86
N LEU A 54 5.12 -5.38 -28.57
CA LEU A 54 5.31 -5.97 -27.24
C LEU A 54 6.78 -6.24 -26.94
N ALA A 55 7.56 -6.69 -27.94
CA ALA A 55 9.01 -6.88 -27.80
C ALA A 55 9.75 -5.54 -27.63
N VAL A 56 9.26 -4.45 -28.22
CA VAL A 56 9.83 -3.11 -28.03
C VAL A 56 9.53 -2.56 -26.63
N ALA A 57 8.34 -2.79 -26.09
CA ALA A 57 8.02 -2.37 -24.73
C ALA A 57 8.88 -3.08 -23.66
N VAL A 58 9.09 -4.38 -23.83
CA VAL A 58 9.96 -5.16 -22.93
C VAL A 58 11.46 -4.81 -23.12
N ALA A 59 11.89 -4.53 -24.37
CA ALA A 59 13.26 -4.10 -24.64
C ALA A 59 13.54 -2.67 -24.16
N SER A 60 12.56 -1.76 -24.22
CA SER A 60 12.69 -0.41 -23.68
C SER A 60 12.83 -0.40 -22.16
N PHE A 61 12.19 -1.35 -21.48
CA PHE A 61 12.28 -1.52 -20.03
C PHE A 61 13.68 -1.97 -19.59
N GLY A 62 14.27 -2.93 -20.31
CA GLY A 62 15.64 -3.38 -20.07
C GLY A 62 16.69 -2.32 -20.41
N ALA A 63 16.41 -1.49 -21.40
CA ALA A 63 17.33 -0.45 -21.87
C ALA A 63 17.37 0.77 -20.95
N MET A 64 16.24 1.17 -20.34
CA MET A 64 16.22 2.26 -19.35
C MET A 64 16.96 1.88 -18.06
N LEU A 65 16.89 0.62 -17.66
CA LEU A 65 17.66 0.12 -16.52
C LEU A 65 19.18 0.18 -16.75
N LEU A 66 19.62 -0.07 -17.99
CA LEU A 66 21.05 -0.05 -18.35
C LEU A 66 21.60 1.38 -18.47
N VAL A 67 20.79 2.35 -18.88
CA VAL A 67 21.21 3.76 -18.98
C VAL A 67 21.37 4.41 -17.61
N ALA A 68 20.52 4.07 -16.63
CA ALA A 68 20.66 4.52 -15.25
C ALA A 68 21.98 4.03 -14.63
N VAL A 69 22.40 2.81 -14.93
CA VAL A 69 23.66 2.24 -14.42
C VAL A 69 24.91 2.84 -15.11
N LEU A 70 24.78 3.28 -16.36
CA LEU A 70 25.94 3.81 -17.12
C LEU A 70 26.17 5.32 -16.94
N LEU A 71 25.18 6.07 -16.46
CA LEU A 71 25.32 7.51 -16.21
C LEU A 71 25.96 7.85 -14.86
N VAL A 72 25.96 6.92 -13.91
CA VAL A 72 26.57 7.12 -12.58
C VAL A 72 28.11 6.96 -12.61
N SER A 73 28.69 6.42 -13.68
CA SER A 73 30.13 6.10 -13.76
C SER A 73 31.02 7.21 -14.35
N ARG A 74 30.51 8.42 -14.59
CA ARG A 74 31.33 9.51 -15.13
C ARG A 74 31.06 10.86 -14.47
N VAL A 75 31.61 11.05 -13.28
CA VAL A 75 31.86 12.38 -12.72
C VAL A 75 33.35 12.44 -12.35
N PRO A 76 34.11 13.35 -12.92
CA PRO A 76 35.50 13.55 -12.50
C PRO A 76 35.54 14.33 -11.18
N ALA A 77 36.35 13.85 -10.28
CA ALA A 77 36.69 14.58 -9.08
C ALA A 77 37.64 15.74 -9.44
N ASP A 78 37.26 16.96 -9.17
CA ASP A 78 38.17 18.08 -9.11
C ASP A 78 38.09 18.84 -7.77
N SER A 79 39.26 19.22 -7.37
CA SER A 79 39.70 19.54 -6.04
C SER A 79 39.52 21.02 -5.63
N SER A 80 39.29 21.20 -4.34
CA SER A 80 39.81 22.29 -3.43
C SER A 80 39.46 23.74 -3.71
N SER A 81 38.77 24.36 -2.75
CA SER A 81 39.28 25.59 -2.13
C SER A 81 38.65 25.81 -0.75
N SER A 82 39.52 26.06 0.20
CA SER A 82 39.29 26.40 1.59
C SER A 82 38.67 27.77 1.75
N GLY A 83 37.63 27.88 2.57
CA GLY A 83 37.10 29.14 3.07
C GLY A 83 36.47 28.95 4.43
N SER A 84 37.25 29.30 5.47
CA SER A 84 36.76 29.32 6.85
C SER A 84 35.75 30.43 7.05
N SER A 85 34.55 30.11 7.47
CA SER A 85 33.67 31.08 8.16
C SER A 85 33.03 30.41 9.38
N SER A 86 33.36 30.97 10.52
CA SER A 86 32.81 30.66 11.83
C SER A 86 31.28 30.85 11.84
N SER A 87 30.50 29.80 12.02
CA SER A 87 29.10 29.91 12.37
C SER A 87 28.92 29.59 13.86
N SER A 88 28.44 30.59 14.58
CA SER A 88 27.95 30.48 15.94
C SER A 88 26.78 29.52 16.02
N SER A 89 26.90 28.49 16.84
CA SER A 89 25.82 27.61 17.24
C SER A 89 24.76 28.40 18.02
N ALA A 90 23.64 28.70 17.39
CA ALA A 90 22.42 29.02 18.09
C ALA A 90 21.66 27.72 18.30
N SER A 91 21.76 27.14 19.48
CA SER A 91 20.83 26.17 19.99
C SER A 91 19.46 26.85 20.09
N GLN A 92 18.58 26.61 19.16
CA GLN A 92 17.18 26.94 19.33
C GLN A 92 16.58 25.90 20.29
N ASP A 93 16.32 26.34 21.53
CA ASP A 93 15.41 25.64 22.43
C ASP A 93 14.06 25.51 21.75
N MET A 94 13.76 24.33 21.26
CA MET A 94 12.38 23.95 20.85
C MET A 94 11.56 23.81 22.14
N ALA A 95 10.92 24.90 22.54
CA ALA A 95 9.88 24.85 23.55
C ALA A 95 8.79 23.88 23.04
N ALA A 96 8.58 22.81 23.81
CA ALA A 96 7.47 21.90 23.57
C ALA A 96 6.16 22.71 23.61
N VAL A 97 5.51 22.86 22.46
CA VAL A 97 4.17 23.45 22.41
C VAL A 97 3.26 22.46 23.13
N ALA A 98 2.77 22.85 24.30
CA ALA A 98 1.81 22.09 25.06
C ALA A 98 0.49 22.04 24.27
N TYR A 99 0.24 20.94 23.59
CA TYR A 99 -1.03 20.69 22.96
C TYR A 99 -2.15 20.71 24.01
N ASN A 100 -3.22 21.41 23.70
CA ASN A 100 -4.41 21.45 24.54
C ASN A 100 -5.16 20.12 24.43
N THR A 101 -4.78 19.14 25.25
CA THR A 101 -5.28 17.76 25.23
C THR A 101 -6.74 17.61 25.68
N THR A 102 -7.42 18.68 26.06
CA THR A 102 -8.77 18.63 26.67
C THR A 102 -9.92 18.38 25.71
N LYS A 103 -9.68 18.30 24.39
CA LYS A 103 -10.72 18.01 23.37
C LYS A 103 -10.43 16.74 22.56
N ILE A 104 -9.42 15.94 22.89
CA ILE A 104 -9.14 14.69 22.16
C ILE A 104 -10.07 13.60 22.71
N LEU A 105 -10.83 12.96 21.82
CA LEU A 105 -11.60 11.77 22.17
C LEU A 105 -10.67 10.72 22.77
N PRO A 106 -11.09 9.99 23.82
CA PRO A 106 -10.22 9.01 24.48
C PRO A 106 -9.55 8.00 23.52
N SER A 107 -10.26 7.60 22.47
CA SER A 107 -9.77 6.71 21.42
C SER A 107 -8.81 7.36 20.42
N MET A 108 -8.71 8.68 20.40
CA MET A 108 -7.74 9.43 19.56
C MET A 108 -6.47 9.81 20.33
N GLN A 109 -6.37 9.46 21.59
CA GLN A 109 -5.14 9.69 22.35
C GLN A 109 -4.00 8.84 21.75
N PRO A 110 -2.77 9.35 21.75
CA PRO A 110 -1.62 8.55 21.35
C PRO A 110 -1.44 7.37 22.32
N PHE A 111 -0.92 6.26 21.82
CA PHE A 111 -0.60 5.10 22.65
C PHE A 111 0.45 5.42 23.71
N SER A 112 1.34 6.35 23.40
CA SER A 112 2.32 6.94 24.32
C SER A 112 2.75 8.31 23.79
N THR A 113 3.18 9.19 24.70
CA THR A 113 3.87 10.47 24.38
C THR A 113 5.31 10.43 24.84
N VAL A 114 5.81 9.27 25.25
CA VAL A 114 7.19 9.09 25.68
C VAL A 114 8.11 9.38 24.51
N ASP A 115 9.14 10.19 24.77
CA ASP A 115 10.20 10.46 23.82
C ASP A 115 10.95 9.15 23.48
N PRO A 116 11.18 8.84 22.20
CA PRO A 116 11.93 7.64 21.82
C PRO A 116 13.28 7.49 22.55
N ALA A 117 13.99 8.56 22.82
CA ALA A 117 15.24 8.52 23.55
C ALA A 117 15.08 8.01 25.00
N ASP A 118 13.98 8.36 25.68
CA ASP A 118 13.65 7.88 27.02
C ASP A 118 13.28 6.39 27.03
N ALA A 119 12.92 5.84 25.88
CA ALA A 119 12.63 4.43 25.66
C ALA A 119 13.80 3.68 24.96
N HIS A 120 15.03 4.12 25.17
CA HIS A 120 16.25 3.51 24.66
C HIS A 120 16.41 3.53 23.12
N CYS A 121 15.73 4.44 22.43
CA CYS A 121 15.80 4.63 20.99
C CYS A 121 16.31 6.06 20.72
N PRO A 122 17.63 6.31 20.69
CA PRO A 122 18.19 7.63 20.62
C PRO A 122 17.83 8.32 19.31
N HIS A 123 17.63 9.63 19.36
CA HIS A 123 17.38 10.45 18.17
C HIS A 123 18.62 10.47 17.28
N MET A 124 18.39 10.33 15.98
CA MET A 124 19.41 10.41 14.96
C MET A 124 18.92 11.28 13.81
N ASP A 125 19.69 12.28 13.43
CA ASP A 125 19.43 13.04 12.21
C ASP A 125 20.20 12.40 11.05
N ARG A 126 19.57 12.33 9.88
CA ARG A 126 20.23 11.82 8.67
C ARG A 126 21.27 12.84 8.20
N PRO A 127 22.44 12.38 7.75
CA PRO A 127 23.42 13.27 7.15
C PRO A 127 22.84 14.03 5.94
N GLU A 128 23.03 15.35 5.89
CA GLU A 128 22.50 16.21 4.82
C GLU A 128 23.06 15.87 3.43
N ASP A 129 24.28 15.34 3.37
CA ASP A 129 24.98 14.95 2.15
C ASP A 129 24.64 13.55 1.66
N THR A 130 23.84 12.78 2.42
CA THR A 130 23.40 11.44 2.05
C THR A 130 22.02 11.47 1.40
N TRP A 131 21.84 10.61 0.40
CA TRP A 131 20.53 10.35 -0.13
C TRP A 131 19.67 9.62 0.94
N PRO A 132 18.38 9.91 1.13
CA PRO A 132 17.52 10.76 0.29
C PRO A 132 17.57 12.25 0.64
N THR A 133 18.30 12.67 1.65
CA THR A 133 18.30 14.04 2.16
C THR A 133 18.80 15.06 1.13
N SER A 134 19.82 14.72 0.35
CA SER A 134 20.38 15.60 -0.69
C SER A 134 19.44 15.84 -1.88
N SER A 135 18.51 14.92 -2.13
CA SER A 135 17.52 15.00 -3.24
C SER A 135 16.23 15.72 -2.83
N TRP A 136 16.08 16.08 -1.58
CA TRP A 136 14.84 16.54 -0.95
C TRP A 136 14.76 18.05 -0.76
N GLY A 137 15.55 18.81 -1.46
CA GLY A 137 15.44 20.25 -1.46
C GLY A 137 14.04 20.79 -1.75
N ALA A 138 13.19 20.00 -2.39
CA ALA A 138 11.80 20.34 -2.63
C ALA A 138 10.90 20.17 -1.38
N LEU A 139 11.20 19.26 -0.46
CA LEU A 139 10.52 19.19 0.85
C LEU A 139 10.94 20.34 1.76
N ALA A 140 12.21 20.72 1.74
CA ALA A 140 12.70 21.87 2.52
C ALA A 140 12.13 23.21 2.01
N ASN A 141 11.71 23.27 0.73
CA ASN A 141 11.05 24.42 0.12
C ASN A 141 9.52 24.27 0.00
N ALA A 142 9.00 23.05 0.15
CA ALA A 142 7.59 22.88 0.34
C ALA A 142 7.27 23.44 1.74
N SER A 143 6.64 24.59 1.76
CA SER A 143 6.13 25.22 2.98
C SER A 143 4.98 24.42 3.58
N VAL A 144 5.20 23.13 3.77
CA VAL A 144 4.41 22.30 4.63
C VAL A 144 5.03 22.50 6.00
N ASN A 145 4.59 23.53 6.72
CA ASN A 145 4.80 23.63 8.17
C ASN A 145 4.05 22.48 8.83
N LEU A 146 4.53 21.26 8.60
CA LEU A 146 4.00 20.09 9.29
C LEU A 146 4.76 19.96 10.59
N HIS A 147 4.09 20.26 11.68
CA HIS A 147 4.55 19.89 13.02
C HIS A 147 4.44 18.38 13.28
N THR A 148 4.01 17.61 12.29
CA THR A 148 3.82 16.16 12.36
C THR A 148 4.61 15.45 11.27
N SER A 149 5.14 14.28 11.59
CA SER A 149 5.83 13.41 10.65
C SER A 149 4.92 12.96 9.50
N LEU A 150 5.46 12.94 8.28
CA LEU A 150 4.75 12.41 7.10
C LEU A 150 4.83 10.89 7.04
N PRO A 151 3.74 10.19 6.63
CA PRO A 151 3.80 8.76 6.39
C PRO A 151 4.60 8.46 5.12
N THR A 152 5.78 7.87 5.29
CA THR A 152 6.73 7.55 4.21
C THR A 152 6.22 6.56 3.18
N ASN A 153 5.17 5.80 3.51
CA ASN A 153 4.59 4.77 2.65
C ASN A 153 3.28 5.22 1.97
N ALA A 154 2.93 6.51 2.07
CA ALA A 154 1.69 7.03 1.48
C ALA A 154 1.70 6.94 -0.05
N TRP A 155 0.52 6.68 -0.64
CA TRP A 155 0.33 6.53 -2.08
C TRP A 155 0.74 7.75 -2.92
N TRP A 156 0.74 8.93 -2.32
CA TRP A 156 1.07 10.22 -2.96
C TRP A 156 2.53 10.65 -2.76
N GLU A 157 3.34 9.94 -2.01
CA GLU A 157 4.67 10.41 -1.62
C GLU A 157 5.61 10.64 -2.81
N ASN A 158 5.51 9.86 -3.90
CA ASN A 158 6.35 10.07 -5.08
C ASN A 158 6.30 11.51 -5.62
N ILE A 159 5.18 12.20 -5.45
CA ILE A 159 5.01 13.58 -5.95
C ILE A 159 5.58 14.63 -4.99
N VAL A 160 5.77 14.25 -3.72
CA VAL A 160 6.40 15.08 -2.69
C VAL A 160 7.92 15.05 -2.83
N LEU A 161 8.47 13.92 -3.30
CA LEU A 161 9.88 13.75 -3.53
C LEU A 161 10.32 14.52 -4.77
N GLY A 162 10.84 15.74 -4.59
CA GLY A 162 11.37 16.51 -5.72
C GLY A 162 12.63 15.87 -6.31
N PHE A 163 12.63 15.60 -7.61
CA PHE A 163 13.79 15.09 -8.33
C PHE A 163 14.38 16.15 -9.24
N PRO A 164 15.73 16.21 -9.36
CA PRO A 164 16.40 17.18 -10.23
C PRO A 164 16.10 17.01 -11.73
N SER A 165 15.72 15.80 -12.17
CA SER A 165 15.38 15.53 -13.56
C SER A 165 13.90 15.29 -13.72
N GLN A 166 13.20 16.26 -14.24
CA GLN A 166 11.74 16.28 -14.41
C GLN A 166 11.24 15.36 -15.55
N GLU A 167 12.11 14.66 -16.25
CA GLU A 167 11.75 13.86 -17.43
C GLU A 167 11.45 12.39 -17.14
N THR A 168 11.62 11.95 -15.91
CA THR A 168 11.41 10.54 -15.58
C THR A 168 9.99 10.30 -15.05
N ALA A 169 9.37 9.22 -15.49
CA ALA A 169 8.06 8.72 -15.04
C ALA A 169 7.99 8.39 -13.54
N ALA A 170 8.98 8.79 -12.77
CA ALA A 170 9.16 8.46 -11.35
C ALA A 170 8.31 9.32 -10.39
N ASN A 171 7.79 10.47 -10.85
CA ASN A 171 6.98 11.38 -10.04
C ASN A 171 5.48 11.12 -10.16
N ASN A 172 5.09 9.93 -10.62
CA ASN A 172 3.69 9.60 -10.78
C ASN A 172 3.06 9.14 -9.46
N ILE A 173 1.77 9.42 -9.34
CA ILE A 173 0.91 8.90 -8.27
C ILE A 173 -0.35 8.29 -8.88
N VAL A 174 -0.83 7.21 -8.29
CA VAL A 174 -2.02 6.49 -8.75
C VAL A 174 -3.19 6.85 -7.84
N ALA A 175 -4.10 7.68 -8.34
CA ALA A 175 -5.29 8.09 -7.61
C ALA A 175 -6.52 7.20 -7.85
N VAL A 176 -6.42 6.22 -8.73
CA VAL A 176 -7.50 5.32 -9.17
C VAL A 176 -8.77 6.11 -9.57
N PRO A 177 -9.18 6.07 -10.84
CA PRO A 177 -8.57 5.31 -11.94
C PRO A 177 -7.36 5.98 -12.57
N TYR A 178 -7.15 7.28 -12.35
CA TYR A 178 -6.11 8.06 -13.00
C TYR A 178 -4.74 7.86 -12.35
N THR A 179 -3.72 7.92 -13.21
CA THR A 179 -2.35 8.17 -12.79
C THR A 179 -1.99 9.61 -13.13
N PHE A 180 -1.50 10.34 -12.15
CA PHE A 180 -1.10 11.73 -12.27
C PHE A 180 0.42 11.85 -12.24
N ASP A 181 0.96 12.74 -13.06
CA ASP A 181 2.32 13.19 -12.91
C ASP A 181 2.43 14.71 -13.18
N VAL A 182 3.49 15.34 -12.69
CA VAL A 182 3.74 16.75 -12.89
C VAL A 182 4.43 16.94 -14.24
N ALA A 183 3.84 17.74 -15.13
CA ALA A 183 4.37 18.00 -16.46
C ALA A 183 5.72 18.71 -16.42
N GLY A 184 6.74 18.16 -17.11
CA GLY A 184 8.07 18.72 -17.15
C GLY A 184 8.25 19.89 -18.11
N ASP A 185 7.53 19.89 -19.23
CA ASP A 185 7.69 20.85 -20.33
C ASP A 185 6.82 22.09 -20.21
N SER A 186 5.74 22.01 -19.43
CA SER A 186 4.94 23.18 -19.03
C SER A 186 4.34 22.93 -17.66
N PRO A 187 4.12 23.97 -16.86
CA PRO A 187 3.53 23.80 -15.55
C PRO A 187 2.12 23.26 -15.67
N GLY A 188 1.84 22.19 -14.90
CA GLY A 188 0.54 21.57 -14.89
C GLY A 188 0.58 20.08 -14.54
N LEU A 189 -0.57 19.45 -14.66
CA LEU A 189 -0.79 18.05 -14.38
C LEU A 189 -0.98 17.27 -15.66
N ARG A 190 -0.21 16.20 -15.85
CA ARG A 190 -0.49 15.15 -16.85
C ARG A 190 -1.41 14.11 -16.23
N ILE A 191 -2.45 13.77 -16.96
CA ILE A 191 -3.51 12.87 -16.53
C ILE A 191 -3.49 11.68 -17.47
N HIS A 192 -3.12 10.53 -16.95
CA HIS A 192 -3.17 9.26 -17.66
C HIS A 192 -4.41 8.49 -17.22
N PHE A 193 -5.15 7.99 -18.19
CA PHE A 193 -6.13 6.94 -17.93
C PHE A 193 -5.48 5.60 -18.27
N PRO A 194 -4.97 4.85 -17.27
CA PRO A 194 -4.22 3.64 -17.54
C PRO A 194 -5.14 2.53 -17.99
N GLN A 195 -4.73 1.83 -19.06
CA GLN A 195 -5.39 0.60 -19.49
C GLN A 195 -4.71 -0.60 -18.86
N VAL A 196 -5.49 -1.56 -18.40
CA VAL A 196 -4.99 -2.78 -17.79
C VAL A 196 -4.68 -3.80 -18.88
N VAL A 197 -3.43 -4.23 -18.95
CA VAL A 197 -2.96 -5.30 -19.82
C VAL A 197 -2.45 -6.47 -18.99
N ALA A 198 -2.64 -7.69 -19.47
CA ALA A 198 -2.20 -8.90 -18.79
C ALA A 198 -1.43 -9.83 -19.71
N THR A 199 -0.42 -10.46 -19.13
CA THR A 199 0.25 -11.66 -19.64
C THR A 199 -0.10 -12.84 -18.72
N ASP A 200 0.52 -13.98 -18.97
CA ASP A 200 0.36 -15.18 -18.14
C ASP A 200 0.90 -15.00 -16.69
N LEU A 201 1.78 -14.04 -16.41
CA LEU A 201 2.41 -13.84 -15.10
C LEU A 201 2.32 -12.41 -14.56
N ILE A 202 1.83 -11.47 -15.36
CA ILE A 202 1.86 -10.04 -15.04
C ILE A 202 0.54 -9.40 -15.46
N VAL A 203 0.00 -8.58 -14.59
CA VAL A 203 -1.06 -7.61 -14.89
C VAL A 203 -0.51 -6.23 -14.61
N GLN A 204 -0.57 -5.31 -15.56
CA GLN A 204 -0.03 -3.97 -15.39
C GLN A 204 -0.93 -2.92 -16.03
N THR A 205 -0.85 -1.72 -15.52
CA THR A 205 -1.44 -0.56 -16.17
C THR A 205 -0.46 -0.02 -17.22
N THR A 206 -1.00 0.30 -18.41
CA THR A 206 -0.19 0.93 -19.45
C THR A 206 0.13 2.37 -19.06
N PHE A 207 1.32 2.80 -19.44
CA PHE A 207 1.84 4.09 -19.10
C PHE A 207 2.49 4.71 -20.32
N ASP A 208 1.75 5.58 -21.05
CA ASP A 208 2.30 6.32 -22.19
C ASP A 208 1.92 7.79 -22.07
N TRP A 209 2.88 8.62 -21.69
CA TRP A 209 2.72 10.06 -21.56
C TRP A 209 2.24 10.75 -22.85
N ARG A 210 2.37 10.10 -24.03
CA ARG A 210 1.83 10.59 -25.29
C ARG A 210 0.31 10.57 -25.36
N HIS A 211 -0.31 9.68 -24.58
CA HIS A 211 -1.76 9.55 -24.45
C HIS A 211 -2.34 10.28 -23.22
N ALA A 212 -1.51 11.08 -22.54
CA ALA A 212 -1.96 11.89 -21.42
C ALA A 212 -2.71 13.13 -21.89
N LEU A 213 -3.79 13.47 -21.19
CA LEU A 213 -4.33 14.82 -21.22
C LEU A 213 -3.57 15.67 -20.21
N GLN A 214 -3.22 16.89 -20.55
CA GLN A 214 -2.58 17.82 -19.64
C GLN A 214 -3.48 19.00 -19.32
N LEU A 215 -3.66 19.30 -18.03
CA LEU A 215 -4.24 20.53 -17.54
C LEU A 215 -3.12 21.44 -17.03
N GLY A 216 -3.11 22.69 -17.45
CA GLY A 216 -2.11 23.66 -17.06
C GLY A 216 -2.63 25.09 -17.23
N CYS A 217 -1.75 26.09 -17.21
CA CYS A 217 -2.11 27.47 -17.47
C CYS A 217 -1.19 28.14 -18.49
N VAL A 218 -1.65 29.28 -19.03
CA VAL A 218 -0.90 30.09 -19.99
C VAL A 218 0.20 30.88 -19.30
N GLU A 219 -0.07 31.35 -18.09
CA GLU A 219 0.80 32.21 -17.31
C GLU A 219 1.96 31.38 -16.70
N LYS A 220 3.08 32.05 -16.48
CA LYS A 220 4.22 31.43 -15.85
C LYS A 220 3.97 31.26 -14.35
N VAL A 221 4.11 30.04 -13.88
CA VAL A 221 4.02 29.67 -12.45
C VAL A 221 5.34 29.10 -11.95
N GLY A 222 5.49 29.02 -10.62
CA GLY A 222 6.63 28.41 -9.96
C GLY A 222 6.61 26.87 -9.99
N PRO A 223 7.56 26.21 -9.31
CA PRO A 223 7.50 24.79 -9.09
C PRO A 223 6.28 24.42 -8.23
N HIS A 224 5.81 23.19 -8.38
CA HIS A 224 4.71 22.68 -7.57
C HIS A 224 5.15 22.43 -6.12
N TYR A 225 4.19 22.48 -5.23
CA TYR A 225 4.31 22.03 -3.85
C TYR A 225 3.02 21.32 -3.42
N VAL A 226 3.11 20.56 -2.32
CA VAL A 226 2.01 19.75 -1.80
C VAL A 226 1.40 20.40 -0.57
N SER A 227 0.08 20.39 -0.47
CA SER A 227 -0.67 20.74 0.73
C SER A 227 -1.76 19.71 1.01
N GLN A 228 -2.29 19.73 2.21
CA GLN A 228 -3.38 18.84 2.64
C GLN A 228 -3.11 17.35 2.33
N PRO A 229 -1.92 16.80 2.70
CA PRO A 229 -1.66 15.39 2.53
C PRO A 229 -2.54 14.59 3.50
N GLY A 230 -3.37 13.72 2.96
CA GLY A 230 -4.34 12.92 3.72
C GLY A 230 -4.41 11.48 3.26
N PRO A 231 -5.26 10.66 3.91
CA PRO A 231 -5.41 9.24 3.60
C PRO A 231 -6.03 9.00 2.22
N LEU A 232 -6.95 9.85 1.78
CA LEU A 232 -7.71 9.70 0.54
C LEU A 232 -7.38 10.76 -0.51
N SER A 233 -6.63 11.79 -0.15
CA SER A 233 -6.40 12.93 -1.03
C SER A 233 -5.08 13.63 -0.74
N VAL A 234 -4.60 14.38 -1.73
CA VAL A 234 -3.47 15.30 -1.61
C VAL A 234 -3.71 16.46 -2.56
N THR A 235 -3.35 17.69 -2.19
CA THR A 235 -3.49 18.84 -3.07
C THR A 235 -2.13 19.29 -3.58
N LEU A 236 -1.97 19.34 -4.91
CA LEU A 236 -0.81 19.93 -5.58
C LEU A 236 -1.11 21.39 -5.90
N ASN A 237 -0.12 22.26 -5.70
CA ASN A 237 -0.29 23.69 -5.90
C ASN A 237 0.86 24.27 -6.73
N TRP A 238 0.57 25.36 -7.45
CA TRP A 238 1.55 26.17 -8.18
C TRP A 238 1.29 27.65 -7.91
N ASP A 239 2.27 28.35 -7.35
CA ASP A 239 2.20 29.78 -7.16
C ASP A 239 2.54 30.55 -8.44
N ARG A 240 2.10 31.79 -8.54
CA ARG A 240 2.59 32.69 -9.59
C ARG A 240 4.10 32.88 -9.44
N ALA A 241 4.83 32.90 -10.57
CA ALA A 241 6.25 33.12 -10.54
C ALA A 241 6.58 34.47 -9.87
N SER A 242 7.51 34.48 -8.91
CA SER A 242 7.97 35.67 -8.21
C SER A 242 8.46 36.72 -9.22
N GLY A 243 7.89 37.92 -9.19
CA GLY A 243 8.18 39.01 -10.12
C GLY A 243 6.98 39.51 -10.89
N VAL A 244 5.85 38.84 -10.89
CA VAL A 244 4.60 39.34 -11.42
C VAL A 244 3.97 40.29 -10.41
N LYS A 245 3.95 41.63 -10.73
CA LYS A 245 3.35 42.63 -9.88
C LYS A 245 1.86 42.34 -9.71
N GLY A 246 1.41 42.14 -8.48
CA GLY A 246 -0.02 41.99 -8.14
C GLY A 246 -0.33 40.79 -7.19
N ALA A 247 0.64 39.98 -6.82
CA ALA A 247 0.43 38.93 -5.86
C ALA A 247 0.58 39.46 -4.42
N GLY A 248 -0.53 39.82 -3.78
CA GLY A 248 -0.60 39.78 -2.32
C GLY A 248 -0.44 38.30 -1.87
N ALA A 249 0.10 38.09 -0.68
CA ALA A 249 0.25 36.75 -0.08
C ALA A 249 -1.14 36.09 -0.01
N ALA A 250 -1.46 35.28 -1.01
CA ALA A 250 -2.77 34.62 -1.11
C ALA A 250 -2.69 33.42 -2.06
N ALA A 251 -3.50 32.49 -1.87
CA ALA A 251 -3.83 31.26 -2.58
C ALA A 251 -3.04 30.94 -3.87
N ALA A 252 -2.65 29.70 -4.07
CA ALA A 252 -1.98 29.20 -5.27
C ALA A 252 -2.71 29.61 -6.56
N ALA A 253 -1.95 29.86 -7.63
CA ALA A 253 -2.52 30.19 -8.94
C ALA A 253 -3.26 29.00 -9.57
N MET A 254 -2.73 27.80 -9.35
CA MET A 254 -3.38 26.53 -9.71
C MET A 254 -3.31 25.58 -8.53
N SER A 255 -4.39 24.81 -8.35
CA SER A 255 -4.45 23.73 -7.36
C SER A 255 -5.13 22.49 -7.94
N VAL A 256 -4.62 21.31 -7.62
CA VAL A 256 -5.20 20.03 -8.01
C VAL A 256 -5.47 19.21 -6.77
N PRO A 257 -6.72 19.04 -6.37
CA PRO A 257 -7.10 18.01 -5.40
C PRO A 257 -7.03 16.65 -6.10
N ALA A 258 -5.93 15.92 -5.90
CA ALA A 258 -5.79 14.54 -6.33
C ALA A 258 -6.47 13.65 -5.29
N VAL A 259 -7.62 13.09 -5.64
CA VAL A 259 -8.48 12.33 -4.73
C VAL A 259 -8.67 10.90 -5.22
N ARG A 260 -8.47 9.94 -4.33
CA ARG A 260 -8.65 8.49 -4.61
C ARG A 260 -10.09 8.22 -5.04
N GLY A 261 -10.24 7.48 -6.13
CA GLY A 261 -11.54 7.05 -6.63
C GLY A 261 -12.34 8.12 -7.38
N SER A 262 -11.82 9.32 -7.60
CA SER A 262 -12.53 10.34 -8.38
C SER A 262 -12.61 9.98 -9.87
N PRO A 263 -13.79 9.92 -10.48
CA PRO A 263 -13.93 9.72 -11.94
C PRO A 263 -13.49 10.92 -12.78
N TYR A 264 -13.05 12.01 -12.14
CA TYR A 264 -12.56 13.21 -12.80
C TYR A 264 -11.20 13.62 -12.22
N ALA A 265 -10.36 14.19 -13.11
CA ALA A 265 -9.25 15.02 -12.70
C ALA A 265 -9.74 16.48 -12.64
N THR A 266 -9.52 17.14 -11.51
CA THR A 266 -10.02 18.50 -11.25
C THR A 266 -8.84 19.45 -11.06
N MET A 267 -8.89 20.64 -11.67
CA MET A 267 -7.92 21.71 -11.45
C MET A 267 -8.64 23.03 -11.18
N GLU A 268 -8.27 23.68 -10.10
CA GLU A 268 -8.71 25.02 -9.71
C GLU A 268 -7.74 26.07 -10.24
N TYR A 269 -8.26 27.18 -10.72
CA TYR A 269 -7.50 28.30 -11.28
C TYR A 269 -7.87 29.61 -10.60
N ARG A 270 -6.89 30.42 -10.23
CA ARG A 270 -7.07 31.72 -9.59
C ARG A 270 -6.34 32.81 -10.37
N GLY A 271 -7.11 33.53 -11.21
CA GLY A 271 -6.63 34.66 -12.01
C GLY A 271 -5.59 34.29 -13.07
N VAL A 272 -5.50 33.01 -13.46
CA VAL A 272 -4.71 32.51 -14.60
C VAL A 272 -5.62 31.80 -15.58
N ARG A 273 -5.20 31.75 -16.87
CA ARG A 273 -5.98 31.17 -17.96
C ARG A 273 -5.74 29.68 -18.10
N PRO A 274 -6.76 28.83 -18.02
CA PRO A 274 -6.62 27.41 -18.23
C PRO A 274 -6.12 27.04 -19.63
N VAL A 275 -5.35 25.94 -19.69
CA VAL A 275 -4.96 25.28 -20.93
C VAL A 275 -5.20 23.80 -20.80
N VAL A 276 -5.89 23.24 -21.79
CA VAL A 276 -5.95 21.78 -22.03
C VAL A 276 -5.04 21.47 -23.20
N PHE A 277 -4.14 20.51 -23.00
CA PHE A 277 -3.15 20.15 -24.00
C PHE A 277 -3.07 18.63 -24.17
N ALA A 278 -2.85 18.15 -25.40
CA ALA A 278 -2.60 16.74 -25.69
C ALA A 278 -1.57 16.58 -26.82
N ARG A 279 -0.89 15.44 -26.81
CA ARG A 279 0.07 15.01 -27.87
C ARG A 279 -0.55 13.96 -28.79
N GLN A 280 -1.86 14.04 -28.99
CA GLN A 280 -2.65 13.13 -29.81
C GLN A 280 -3.35 13.92 -30.93
N GLU A 281 -3.68 13.22 -32.02
CA GLU A 281 -4.43 13.78 -33.13
C GLU A 281 -5.92 13.79 -32.78
N VAL A 282 -6.53 14.97 -32.80
CA VAL A 282 -7.96 15.10 -32.59
C VAL A 282 -8.71 14.68 -33.85
N THR A 283 -9.68 13.79 -33.70
CA THR A 283 -10.50 13.29 -34.84
C THR A 283 -11.93 13.84 -34.79
N GLN A 284 -12.40 14.19 -33.59
CA GLN A 284 -13.72 14.78 -33.41
C GLN A 284 -13.69 15.73 -32.21
N LEU A 285 -14.44 16.83 -32.37
CA LEU A 285 -14.65 17.83 -31.33
C LEU A 285 -16.12 18.19 -31.27
N LEU A 286 -16.72 18.12 -30.09
CA LEU A 286 -18.05 18.67 -29.82
C LEU A 286 -17.94 19.71 -28.73
N VAL A 287 -18.67 20.81 -28.86
CA VAL A 287 -18.80 21.86 -27.86
C VAL A 287 -20.27 21.95 -27.47
N ASP A 288 -20.56 21.76 -26.21
CA ASP A 288 -21.93 21.71 -25.64
C ASP A 288 -22.85 20.74 -26.43
N GLY A 289 -22.30 19.64 -26.91
CA GLY A 289 -22.97 18.59 -27.66
C GLY A 289 -23.03 18.86 -29.20
N GLU A 290 -22.62 20.04 -29.67
CA GLU A 290 -22.61 20.37 -31.10
C GLU A 290 -21.24 20.08 -31.74
N ARG A 291 -21.26 19.41 -32.90
CA ARG A 291 -20.04 19.04 -33.61
C ARG A 291 -19.38 20.26 -34.27
N VAL A 292 -18.12 20.51 -33.95
CA VAL A 292 -17.29 21.55 -34.53
C VAL A 292 -16.46 20.98 -35.68
N PRO A 293 -16.49 21.54 -36.90
CA PRO A 293 -15.64 21.13 -38.00
C PRO A 293 -14.17 21.49 -37.69
N LEU A 294 -13.29 20.49 -37.61
CA LEU A 294 -11.88 20.67 -37.19
C LEU A 294 -11.13 21.66 -38.09
N SER A 295 -11.40 21.67 -39.41
CA SER A 295 -10.74 22.54 -40.37
C SER A 295 -11.00 24.03 -40.14
N SER A 296 -12.16 24.42 -39.61
CA SER A 296 -12.55 25.81 -39.35
C SER A 296 -12.60 26.16 -37.86
N GLY A 297 -12.83 25.20 -36.99
CA GLY A 297 -13.02 25.43 -35.56
C GLY A 297 -11.79 25.05 -34.69
N CYS A 298 -10.81 24.34 -35.22
CA CYS A 298 -9.59 23.92 -34.48
C CYS A 298 -8.39 23.66 -35.42
N GLY A 299 -8.13 24.55 -36.39
CA GLY A 299 -7.01 24.44 -37.32
C GLY A 299 -5.69 24.97 -36.73
N GLU A 300 -4.62 24.91 -37.55
CA GLU A 300 -3.25 25.36 -37.15
C GLU A 300 -3.21 26.85 -36.71
N ASN A 301 -4.06 27.69 -37.28
CA ASN A 301 -4.10 29.12 -36.95
C ASN A 301 -4.95 29.45 -35.72
N GLY A 302 -5.58 28.45 -35.12
CA GLY A 302 -6.50 28.59 -34.02
C GLY A 302 -7.87 29.19 -34.46
N ALA A 303 -8.91 28.82 -33.71
CA ALA A 303 -10.23 29.41 -33.84
C ALA A 303 -10.83 29.60 -32.45
N SER A 304 -11.63 30.69 -32.29
CA SER A 304 -12.36 30.90 -31.03
C SER A 304 -13.58 29.99 -30.94
N LEU A 305 -13.76 29.33 -29.83
CA LEU A 305 -14.90 28.51 -29.48
C LEU A 305 -15.53 29.06 -28.21
N HIS A 306 -16.83 29.32 -28.24
CA HIS A 306 -17.58 29.57 -27.02
C HIS A 306 -17.97 28.27 -26.35
N VAL A 307 -17.59 28.08 -25.11
CA VAL A 307 -17.90 26.88 -24.32
C VAL A 307 -18.80 27.31 -23.15
N GLU A 308 -20.03 26.82 -23.13
CA GLU A 308 -20.94 27.09 -22.02
C GLU A 308 -20.73 26.12 -20.86
N ARG A 309 -20.49 24.82 -21.16
CA ARG A 309 -20.43 23.78 -20.15
C ARG A 309 -19.33 22.74 -20.37
N ASP A 310 -19.33 22.10 -21.54
CA ASP A 310 -18.38 20.97 -21.79
C ASP A 310 -17.86 20.91 -23.22
N VAL A 311 -16.67 20.32 -23.33
CA VAL A 311 -16.07 19.96 -24.62
C VAL A 311 -15.81 18.46 -24.63
N GLU A 312 -16.32 17.75 -25.65
CA GLU A 312 -15.99 16.37 -25.90
C GLU A 312 -14.90 16.29 -26.96
N ILE A 313 -13.80 15.65 -26.64
CA ILE A 313 -12.61 15.54 -27.49
C ILE A 313 -12.36 14.07 -27.79
N VAL A 314 -12.36 13.69 -29.04
CA VAL A 314 -12.00 12.34 -29.49
C VAL A 314 -10.64 12.36 -30.15
N PHE A 315 -9.70 11.61 -29.60
CA PHE A 315 -8.34 11.46 -30.11
C PHE A 315 -8.18 10.14 -30.84
N SER A 316 -7.42 10.16 -31.97
CA SER A 316 -7.11 8.95 -32.70
C SER A 316 -6.12 8.05 -31.96
N GLY A 317 -6.36 6.77 -31.98
CA GLY A 317 -5.39 5.76 -31.62
C GLY A 317 -4.96 5.82 -30.16
N GLY A 318 -5.88 5.54 -29.27
CA GLY A 318 -5.55 5.24 -27.89
C GLY A 318 -4.44 4.18 -27.77
N ALA A 319 -3.81 4.05 -26.63
CA ALA A 319 -2.66 3.18 -26.40
C ALA A 319 -2.84 1.74 -26.92
N VAL A 320 -4.07 1.32 -27.19
CA VAL A 320 -4.43 -0.04 -27.60
C VAL A 320 -5.54 -0.08 -28.68
N SER A 321 -5.54 0.77 -29.65
CA SER A 321 -6.34 0.63 -30.89
C SER A 321 -7.77 1.19 -30.91
N SER A 322 -8.28 1.82 -29.89
CA SER A 322 -9.53 2.59 -29.93
C SER A 322 -9.29 4.07 -29.75
N ASP A 323 -10.22 4.88 -30.19
CA ASP A 323 -10.16 6.32 -30.00
C ASP A 323 -10.43 6.67 -28.52
N ASP A 324 -9.58 7.53 -27.93
CA ASP A 324 -9.76 8.02 -26.57
C ASP A 324 -10.76 9.19 -26.59
N THR A 325 -11.80 9.10 -25.77
CA THR A 325 -12.82 10.16 -25.64
C THR A 325 -12.69 10.82 -24.28
N TRP A 326 -12.44 12.13 -24.26
CA TRP A 326 -12.37 12.95 -23.06
C TRP A 326 -13.50 13.96 -23.01
N LEU A 327 -14.12 14.10 -21.83
CA LEU A 327 -15.03 15.19 -21.49
C LEU A 327 -14.26 16.21 -20.67
N VAL A 328 -14.31 17.48 -21.06
CA VAL A 328 -13.69 18.59 -20.35
C VAL A 328 -14.78 19.58 -19.97
N PHE A 329 -14.99 19.79 -18.69
CA PHE A 329 -16.01 20.65 -18.12
C PHE A 329 -15.40 21.95 -17.62
N VAL A 330 -16.10 23.05 -17.77
CA VAL A 330 -15.71 24.39 -17.30
C VAL A 330 -16.71 24.94 -16.31
N SER A 331 -16.24 25.67 -15.29
CA SER A 331 -17.11 26.20 -14.24
C SER A 331 -17.97 27.41 -14.70
N HIS A 332 -17.52 28.11 -15.72
CA HIS A 332 -18.17 29.32 -16.24
C HIS A 332 -18.05 29.36 -17.76
N PRO A 333 -19.07 29.87 -18.47
CA PRO A 333 -19.00 30.08 -19.91
C PRO A 333 -17.77 30.94 -20.27
N ALA A 334 -17.02 30.49 -21.26
CA ALA A 334 -15.79 31.18 -21.65
C ALA A 334 -15.42 30.98 -23.12
N GLU A 335 -14.69 31.94 -23.68
CA GLU A 335 -14.08 31.83 -25.00
C GLU A 335 -12.75 31.05 -24.89
N PHE A 336 -12.60 30.04 -25.74
CA PHE A 336 -11.38 29.25 -25.88
C PHE A 336 -10.82 29.35 -27.29
N LEU A 337 -9.51 29.49 -27.38
CA LEU A 337 -8.78 29.33 -28.63
C LEU A 337 -8.42 27.87 -28.82
N CYS A 338 -9.01 27.21 -29.82
CA CYS A 338 -8.68 25.81 -30.17
C CYS A 338 -7.69 25.79 -31.33
N SER A 339 -6.60 25.02 -31.16
CA SER A 339 -5.60 24.82 -32.21
C SER A 339 -5.12 23.36 -32.26
N SER A 340 -4.89 22.89 -33.49
CA SER A 340 -4.36 21.53 -33.75
C SER A 340 -3.29 21.62 -34.84
N TRP A 341 -2.09 21.12 -34.55
CA TRP A 341 -0.96 21.19 -35.46
C TRP A 341 -0.04 19.98 -35.31
N PHE A 342 0.97 19.89 -36.13
CA PHE A 342 2.01 18.88 -36.00
C PHE A 342 3.36 19.54 -35.71
N ALA A 343 4.02 19.04 -34.66
CA ALA A 343 5.39 19.43 -34.32
C ALA A 343 6.40 18.36 -34.76
N MET A 344 7.60 18.78 -35.15
CA MET A 344 8.71 17.86 -35.41
C MET A 344 9.43 17.59 -34.09
N GLU A 345 9.40 16.36 -33.64
CA GLU A 345 10.07 15.91 -32.42
C GLU A 345 10.94 14.67 -32.68
N ARG A 346 11.89 14.44 -31.80
CA ARG A 346 12.65 13.18 -31.82
C ARG A 346 11.78 12.09 -31.22
N GLY A 347 11.54 11.05 -31.99
CA GLY A 347 10.91 9.83 -31.48
C GLY A 347 11.83 9.09 -30.50
N ASP A 348 11.30 8.04 -29.89
CA ASP A 348 12.06 7.20 -28.98
C ASP A 348 13.29 6.61 -29.69
N PRO A 349 14.46 6.58 -29.05
CA PRO A 349 15.65 6.01 -29.65
C PRO A 349 15.47 4.50 -29.84
N PRO A 350 15.88 3.93 -30.98
CA PRO A 350 15.75 2.49 -31.27
C PRO A 350 16.61 1.62 -30.33
N THR A 351 17.63 2.21 -29.71
CA THR A 351 18.52 1.59 -28.73
C THR A 351 18.98 2.64 -27.71
N PRO A 352 19.30 2.25 -26.47
CA PRO A 352 19.85 3.15 -25.47
C PRO A 352 21.12 3.86 -26.00
N GLY A 353 21.12 5.18 -25.94
CA GLY A 353 22.21 6.03 -26.39
C GLY A 353 22.15 6.40 -27.88
N ALA A 354 21.23 5.86 -28.67
CA ALA A 354 20.95 6.34 -30.02
C ALA A 354 20.03 7.58 -29.96
N LEU A 355 20.14 8.46 -30.94
CA LEU A 355 19.19 9.55 -31.10
C LEU A 355 17.98 9.04 -31.89
N GLY A 356 16.78 9.20 -31.36
CA GLY A 356 15.55 8.91 -32.09
C GLY A 356 15.45 9.70 -33.39
N ALA A 357 14.78 9.11 -34.36
CA ALA A 357 14.49 9.79 -35.63
C ALA A 357 13.49 10.95 -35.40
N TRP A 358 13.64 12.01 -36.19
CA TRP A 358 12.66 13.08 -36.21
C TRP A 358 11.31 12.55 -36.72
N GLN A 359 10.26 12.75 -35.95
CA GLN A 359 8.89 12.34 -36.29
C GLN A 359 7.95 13.53 -36.22
N ARG A 360 6.92 13.50 -37.04
CA ARG A 360 5.85 14.48 -37.02
C ARG A 360 4.82 14.04 -35.95
N MET A 361 4.79 14.75 -34.84
CA MET A 361 3.93 14.43 -33.69
C MET A 361 2.74 15.40 -33.64
N PRO A 362 1.52 14.89 -33.48
CA PRO A 362 0.33 15.74 -33.37
C PRO A 362 0.33 16.51 -32.05
N ARG A 363 -0.31 17.67 -32.07
CA ARG A 363 -0.54 18.56 -30.92
C ARG A 363 -1.95 19.08 -30.97
N PHE A 364 -2.57 19.10 -29.82
CA PHE A 364 -3.86 19.74 -29.57
C PHE A 364 -3.75 20.70 -28.41
N ARG A 365 -4.37 21.86 -28.52
CA ARG A 365 -4.41 22.86 -27.45
C ARG A 365 -5.75 23.59 -27.46
N LEU A 366 -6.35 23.67 -26.27
CA LEU A 366 -7.54 24.46 -25.98
C LEU A 366 -7.16 25.46 -24.87
N GLU A 367 -7.10 26.74 -25.17
CA GLU A 367 -6.61 27.79 -24.30
C GLU A 367 -7.71 28.81 -24.02
N ALA A 368 -8.02 29.07 -22.74
CA ALA A 368 -8.98 30.09 -22.38
C ALA A 368 -8.47 31.49 -22.75
N ALA A 369 -9.33 32.33 -23.36
CA ALA A 369 -9.00 33.70 -23.75
C ALA A 369 -8.81 34.61 -22.52
N ALA A 370 -9.49 34.30 -21.41
CA ALA A 370 -9.42 35.00 -20.13
C ALA A 370 -9.47 34.00 -18.96
N PRO A 371 -9.14 34.42 -17.73
CA PRO A 371 -9.43 33.62 -16.55
C PRO A 371 -10.91 33.26 -16.47
N LEU A 372 -11.25 32.04 -16.01
CA LEU A 372 -12.66 31.59 -15.94
C LEU A 372 -13.49 32.31 -14.87
N SER A 373 -12.85 32.94 -13.90
CA SER A 373 -13.53 33.70 -12.84
C SER A 373 -13.02 35.12 -12.81
N GLU A 374 -13.93 36.08 -12.76
CA GLU A 374 -13.65 37.49 -12.51
C GLU A 374 -13.49 37.75 -11.01
N ASP A 375 -12.90 38.88 -10.62
CA ASP A 375 -12.78 39.34 -9.22
C ASP A 375 -12.05 38.45 -8.23
N GLY A 376 -11.11 37.60 -8.69
CA GLY A 376 -10.30 36.77 -7.80
C GLY A 376 -10.96 35.46 -7.30
N GLY A 377 -12.11 35.11 -7.87
CA GLY A 377 -12.80 33.86 -7.64
C GLY A 377 -12.00 32.65 -8.17
N VAL A 378 -12.54 31.46 -7.97
CA VAL A 378 -11.98 30.20 -8.44
C VAL A 378 -12.67 29.77 -9.73
N GLY A 379 -11.90 29.63 -10.81
CA GLY A 379 -12.32 28.91 -12.00
C GLY A 379 -11.93 27.45 -11.90
N VAL A 380 -12.77 26.53 -12.36
CA VAL A 380 -12.52 25.10 -12.29
C VAL A 380 -12.60 24.49 -13.68
N VAL A 381 -11.63 23.64 -14.00
CA VAL A 381 -11.69 22.73 -15.15
C VAL A 381 -11.63 21.30 -14.64
N ARG A 382 -12.53 20.45 -15.15
CA ARG A 382 -12.54 19.02 -14.84
C ARG A 382 -12.41 18.23 -16.13
N ALA A 383 -11.66 17.16 -16.10
CA ALA A 383 -11.50 16.24 -17.22
C ALA A 383 -11.87 14.83 -16.80
N ALA A 384 -12.64 14.15 -17.63
CA ALA A 384 -13.03 12.76 -17.43
C ALA A 384 -12.85 11.96 -18.72
N MET A 385 -12.27 10.77 -18.63
CA MET A 385 -12.20 9.82 -19.72
C MET A 385 -13.49 9.01 -19.80
N VAL A 386 -14.12 9.01 -20.97
CA VAL A 386 -15.25 8.10 -21.25
C VAL A 386 -14.67 6.73 -21.58
N ASN A 387 -14.31 5.99 -20.55
CA ASN A 387 -13.82 4.63 -20.73
C ASN A 387 -14.96 3.65 -20.52
N THR A 388 -15.04 2.75 -21.48
CA THR A 388 -15.95 1.65 -21.40
C THR A 388 -15.25 0.37 -21.77
N CYS A 389 -15.99 -0.68 -21.59
CA CYS A 389 -15.61 -2.01 -21.98
C CYS A 389 -15.14 -2.18 -23.42
N SER A 390 -15.44 -1.29 -24.35
CA SER A 390 -15.03 -1.38 -25.74
C SER A 390 -13.60 -0.92 -26.03
N SER A 391 -12.86 -0.42 -25.08
CA SER A 391 -11.44 -0.04 -25.27
C SER A 391 -10.47 -1.23 -25.46
N GLY A 392 -10.97 -2.40 -25.72
CA GLY A 392 -10.31 -3.48 -26.45
C GLY A 392 -9.18 -4.23 -25.74
N VAL A 393 -8.89 -3.96 -24.46
CA VAL A 393 -7.75 -4.56 -23.76
C VAL A 393 -8.13 -5.31 -22.52
N SER A 394 -9.23 -4.99 -21.90
CA SER A 394 -9.72 -5.84 -20.84
C SER A 394 -10.58 -6.94 -21.44
N ASN A 395 -10.18 -8.18 -21.27
CA ASN A 395 -10.98 -9.35 -21.60
C ASN A 395 -12.35 -9.40 -20.90
N ARG A 396 -12.71 -8.36 -20.15
CA ARG A 396 -14.01 -8.26 -19.48
C ARG A 396 -15.10 -7.73 -20.35
N CYS A 397 -14.76 -6.90 -21.30
CA CYS A 397 -15.72 -6.41 -22.27
C CYS A 397 -16.07 -7.45 -23.31
N GLU A 398 -15.29 -8.51 -23.38
CA GLU A 398 -15.60 -9.72 -24.15
C GLU A 398 -16.65 -10.63 -23.51
N ARG A 399 -17.31 -10.23 -22.42
CA ARG A 399 -18.59 -10.88 -22.08
C ARG A 399 -19.55 -10.64 -23.23
N ARG A 400 -19.57 -11.63 -24.13
CA ARG A 400 -20.45 -11.65 -25.31
C ARG A 400 -21.85 -11.24 -24.90
N GLY A 401 -22.30 -10.09 -25.36
CA GLY A 401 -23.67 -9.63 -25.18
C GLY A 401 -23.90 -8.51 -24.19
N GLN A 402 -22.87 -7.89 -23.59
CA GLN A 402 -23.08 -6.64 -22.85
C GLN A 402 -23.24 -5.47 -23.83
N PRO A 403 -24.22 -4.58 -23.61
CA PRO A 403 -24.39 -3.39 -24.42
C PRO A 403 -23.18 -2.43 -24.24
N ASP A 404 -22.93 -1.62 -25.24
CA ASP A 404 -21.99 -0.48 -25.15
C ASP A 404 -22.59 0.59 -24.21
N ASP A 405 -22.04 0.71 -23.01
CA ASP A 405 -22.52 1.61 -21.95
C ASP A 405 -21.85 3.00 -21.98
N ARG A 406 -21.06 3.31 -23.04
CA ARG A 406 -20.35 4.60 -23.15
C ARG A 406 -21.27 5.82 -23.08
N ALA A 407 -22.38 5.75 -23.77
CA ALA A 407 -23.33 6.85 -23.79
C ALA A 407 -23.94 7.09 -22.40
N ASP A 408 -24.29 6.02 -21.69
CA ASP A 408 -24.85 6.09 -20.35
C ASP A 408 -23.79 6.58 -19.34
N TYR A 409 -22.55 6.12 -19.47
CA TYR A 409 -21.45 6.58 -18.62
C TYR A 409 -21.11 8.05 -18.90
N ALA A 410 -21.07 8.50 -20.17
CA ALA A 410 -20.88 9.90 -20.50
C ALA A 410 -22.04 10.78 -19.99
N ALA A 411 -23.27 10.27 -20.04
CA ALA A 411 -24.43 10.97 -19.48
C ALA A 411 -24.32 11.11 -17.95
N LEU A 412 -23.90 10.05 -17.27
CA LEU A 412 -23.65 10.08 -15.83
C LEU A 412 -22.55 11.11 -15.47
N LEU A 413 -21.43 11.11 -16.21
CA LEU A 413 -20.36 12.09 -16.00
C LEU A 413 -20.86 13.53 -16.20
N ARG A 414 -21.66 13.80 -17.26
CA ARG A 414 -22.23 15.14 -17.47
C ARG A 414 -23.19 15.57 -16.38
N ALA A 415 -23.98 14.62 -15.87
CA ALA A 415 -24.95 14.91 -14.83
C ALA A 415 -24.29 15.30 -13.49
N HIS A 416 -23.13 14.70 -13.17
CA HIS A 416 -22.43 14.90 -11.90
C HIS A 416 -21.18 15.79 -12.01
N ALA A 417 -20.98 16.50 -13.12
CA ALA A 417 -19.78 17.29 -13.36
C ALA A 417 -19.64 18.50 -12.40
N GLU A 418 -20.73 19.04 -11.91
CA GLU A 418 -20.72 20.29 -11.13
C GLU A 418 -20.16 20.17 -9.72
N VAL A 419 -20.09 18.94 -9.17
CA VAL A 419 -19.64 18.70 -7.79
C VAL A 419 -18.36 17.86 -7.80
N TYR A 420 -17.33 18.32 -7.08
CA TYR A 420 -16.03 17.62 -7.00
C TYR A 420 -15.53 17.47 -5.57
N PRO A 421 -14.74 16.41 -5.28
CA PRO A 421 -14.12 16.24 -3.97
C PRO A 421 -12.90 17.15 -3.84
N THR A 422 -12.71 17.74 -2.68
CA THR A 422 -11.52 18.55 -2.34
C THR A 422 -10.41 17.71 -1.71
N GLY A 423 -9.27 18.33 -1.41
CA GLY A 423 -8.17 17.73 -0.67
C GLY A 423 -8.45 17.44 0.83
N GLU A 424 -9.67 17.68 1.30
CA GLU A 424 -10.07 17.56 2.71
C GLU A 424 -10.80 16.23 3.01
N ALA A 425 -10.64 15.22 2.15
CA ALA A 425 -11.26 13.92 2.36
C ALA A 425 -10.72 13.22 3.62
N ARG A 426 -11.61 12.52 4.34
CA ARG A 426 -11.33 11.91 5.65
C ARG A 426 -11.69 10.44 5.67
N VAL A 427 -11.01 9.69 6.54
CA VAL A 427 -11.40 8.34 6.95
C VAL A 427 -11.67 8.35 8.44
N SER A 428 -12.72 7.69 8.88
CA SER A 428 -12.97 7.47 10.30
C SER A 428 -13.43 6.04 10.55
N TYR A 429 -13.25 5.58 11.77
CA TYR A 429 -13.77 4.30 12.21
C TYR A 429 -14.44 4.48 13.57
N SER A 430 -15.57 3.83 13.76
CA SER A 430 -16.29 3.80 15.05
C SER A 430 -16.86 2.42 15.32
N SER A 431 -16.68 1.94 16.55
CA SER A 431 -17.32 0.77 17.13
C SER A 431 -17.65 1.05 18.60
N SER A 432 -18.07 0.04 19.35
CA SER A 432 -18.29 0.19 20.80
C SER A 432 -17.01 0.46 21.58
N THR A 433 -15.85 0.07 21.05
CA THR A 433 -14.55 0.11 21.76
C THR A 433 -13.49 0.98 21.12
N LEU A 434 -13.68 1.36 19.84
CA LEU A 434 -12.69 2.12 19.07
C LEU A 434 -13.37 3.23 18.26
N ASP A 435 -12.84 4.45 18.36
CA ASP A 435 -13.29 5.60 17.58
C ASP A 435 -12.10 6.48 17.21
N TRP A 436 -11.91 6.77 15.92
CA TRP A 436 -10.83 7.63 15.42
C TRP A 436 -11.20 8.31 14.10
N ILE A 437 -10.53 9.43 13.81
CA ILE A 437 -10.63 10.18 12.56
C ILE A 437 -9.23 10.43 12.02
N HIS A 438 -9.02 10.13 10.74
CA HIS A 438 -7.83 10.46 9.97
C HIS A 438 -8.24 11.36 8.80
N ASP A 439 -7.88 12.62 8.86
CA ASP A 439 -8.16 13.64 7.87
C ASP A 439 -6.85 14.18 7.26
N ALA A 440 -6.95 15.09 6.31
CA ALA A 440 -5.80 15.74 5.71
C ALA A 440 -5.07 16.61 6.76
N LEU A 441 -3.75 16.61 6.70
CA LEU A 441 -2.93 17.49 7.53
C LEU A 441 -3.14 18.94 7.08
N GLN A 442 -3.60 19.78 7.99
CA GLN A 442 -3.80 21.21 7.75
C GLN A 442 -2.63 22.00 8.33
N GLY A 443 -2.26 23.12 7.68
CA GLY A 443 -1.30 24.07 8.25
C GLY A 443 -1.89 24.84 9.44
N ASP A 444 -1.05 25.50 10.21
CA ASP A 444 -1.38 26.14 11.48
C ASP A 444 -2.57 27.14 11.48
N GLU A 445 -2.88 27.73 10.34
CA GLU A 445 -3.96 28.73 10.23
C GLU A 445 -5.37 28.14 10.38
N ALA A 446 -5.59 26.89 10.05
CA ALA A 446 -6.89 26.26 10.14
C ALA A 446 -7.25 25.80 11.57
N GLN A 447 -6.26 25.49 12.40
CA GLN A 447 -6.49 25.12 13.81
C GLN A 447 -6.98 26.32 14.66
N ALA A 448 -6.61 27.55 14.31
CA ALA A 448 -7.08 28.74 14.99
C ALA A 448 -8.54 29.09 14.68
N ALA A 449 -9.04 28.76 13.47
CA ALA A 449 -10.41 29.04 13.08
C ALA A 449 -11.43 28.07 13.68
N ASP A 450 -11.08 26.81 13.82
CA ASP A 450 -11.98 25.78 14.40
C ASP A 450 -12.14 25.93 15.93
N SER A 451 -11.13 26.48 16.62
CA SER A 451 -11.23 26.77 18.05
C SER A 451 -12.20 27.94 18.38
N SER A 452 -12.46 28.84 17.42
CA SER A 452 -13.37 29.98 17.61
C SER A 452 -14.83 29.67 17.29
N ALA A 453 -15.09 28.60 16.50
CA ALA A 453 -16.46 28.19 16.14
C ALA A 453 -17.15 27.29 17.19
N ALA A 454 -16.37 26.63 18.06
CA ALA A 454 -16.87 25.71 19.06
C ALA A 454 -17.40 26.36 20.37
N ASP A 455 -17.16 27.66 20.58
CA ASP A 455 -17.58 28.36 21.82
C ASP A 455 -19.01 28.89 21.82
N SER A 456 -19.82 28.64 20.76
CA SER A 456 -21.19 29.18 20.65
C SER A 456 -22.32 28.17 20.73
N ALA A 457 -22.08 26.90 21.02
CA ALA A 457 -23.12 25.91 21.23
C ALA A 457 -23.10 25.41 22.68
N GLY A 458 -23.71 26.18 23.57
CA GLY A 458 -24.07 25.72 24.89
C GLY A 458 -25.22 24.71 24.82
N VAL A 459 -25.02 23.51 25.30
CA VAL A 459 -26.09 22.57 25.63
C VAL A 459 -25.86 22.10 27.07
N ASP A 460 -26.75 22.55 27.92
CA ASP A 460 -27.00 22.02 29.25
C ASP A 460 -27.59 20.60 29.17
N GLY A 461 -27.20 19.75 30.07
CA GLY A 461 -28.08 18.62 30.38
C GLY A 461 -27.46 17.28 30.73
N ASP A 462 -27.46 17.10 31.99
CA ASP A 462 -27.74 15.90 32.77
C ASP A 462 -26.71 14.76 32.87
N VAL A 463 -26.15 14.73 34.04
CA VAL A 463 -25.30 13.67 34.60
C VAL A 463 -26.18 12.67 35.36
N GLY A 464 -26.00 11.41 35.04
CA GLY A 464 -26.31 10.40 36.02
C GLY A 464 -26.98 9.14 35.50
N ARG A 465 -26.20 8.09 35.31
CA ARG A 465 -26.56 6.74 35.75
C ARG A 465 -25.33 5.81 35.75
N ASN A 466 -24.94 5.47 36.96
CA ASN A 466 -24.07 4.31 37.22
C ASN A 466 -24.82 3.03 36.80
N HIS A 467 -24.20 2.23 35.96
CA HIS A 467 -24.57 0.82 35.84
C HIS A 467 -23.43 -0.01 36.43
N GLU A 468 -23.78 -0.67 37.54
CA GLU A 468 -23.02 -1.78 38.09
C GLU A 468 -22.98 -2.92 37.04
N LEU A 469 -21.80 -3.45 36.81
CA LEU A 469 -21.58 -4.63 35.98
C LEU A 469 -21.77 -5.87 36.87
N ASP A 470 -22.93 -6.48 36.78
CA ASP A 470 -23.14 -7.85 37.26
C ASP A 470 -22.47 -8.80 36.24
N ALA A 471 -21.57 -9.62 36.77
CA ALA A 471 -20.99 -10.73 36.03
C ALA A 471 -22.02 -11.87 36.00
N ASP A 472 -22.60 -12.14 34.85
CA ASP A 472 -23.32 -13.38 34.60
C ASP A 472 -22.74 -14.08 33.37
N GLU A 473 -22.06 -15.20 33.61
CA GLU A 473 -21.58 -16.12 32.58
C GLU A 473 -22.78 -16.85 31.99
N SER A 474 -23.15 -16.55 30.77
CA SER A 474 -23.96 -17.45 29.94
C SER A 474 -23.44 -17.54 28.55
N GLU A 475 -23.09 -18.77 28.18
CA GLU A 475 -22.75 -19.22 26.85
C GLU A 475 -23.72 -18.71 25.79
N SER A 476 -23.16 -18.18 24.67
CA SER A 476 -23.56 -18.53 23.29
C SER A 476 -23.40 -17.38 22.35
N GLY A 477 -22.85 -17.69 21.19
CA GLY A 477 -22.90 -16.82 20.01
C GLY A 477 -21.72 -15.86 19.95
N SER A 478 -20.87 -16.03 18.95
CA SER A 478 -19.83 -15.06 18.57
C SER A 478 -20.49 -13.78 18.08
N ASP A 479 -20.84 -12.88 18.98
CA ASP A 479 -21.18 -11.53 18.62
C ASP A 479 -19.88 -10.83 18.18
N GLU A 480 -19.58 -10.89 16.86
CA GLU A 480 -18.57 -10.06 16.26
C GLU A 480 -18.94 -8.61 16.50
N GLU A 481 -18.05 -7.85 17.12
CA GLU A 481 -18.25 -6.42 17.38
C GLU A 481 -18.28 -5.67 16.05
N GLU A 482 -19.46 -5.34 15.55
CA GLU A 482 -19.64 -4.63 14.27
C GLU A 482 -19.18 -3.17 14.40
N GLY A 483 -18.21 -2.78 13.58
CA GLY A 483 -17.75 -1.41 13.44
C GLY A 483 -18.05 -0.82 12.07
N ARG A 484 -17.88 0.50 11.96
CA ARG A 484 -18.13 1.28 10.76
C ARG A 484 -16.86 2.03 10.35
N LEU A 485 -16.30 1.66 9.20
CA LEU A 485 -15.28 2.44 8.52
C LEU A 485 -15.99 3.41 7.57
N ARG A 486 -15.73 4.72 7.72
CA ARG A 486 -16.40 5.74 6.92
C ARG A 486 -15.39 6.48 6.08
N PHE A 487 -15.72 6.71 4.81
CA PHE A 487 -15.03 7.64 3.92
C PHE A 487 -15.92 8.87 3.77
N LEU A 488 -15.36 10.01 4.10
CA LEU A 488 -16.04 11.30 4.06
C LEU A 488 -15.35 12.15 3.00
N TRP A 489 -15.99 12.30 1.87
CA TRP A 489 -15.50 13.14 0.78
C TRP A 489 -15.95 14.57 1.06
N ALA A 490 -15.05 15.53 1.00
CA ALA A 490 -15.39 16.93 1.19
C ALA A 490 -15.84 17.56 -0.16
N PRO A 491 -17.12 17.58 -0.51
CA PRO A 491 -17.58 18.05 -1.81
C PRO A 491 -17.57 19.57 -1.89
N ARG A 492 -17.27 20.09 -3.09
CA ARG A 492 -17.38 21.49 -3.45
C ARG A 492 -18.02 21.62 -4.83
N ARG A 493 -18.76 22.70 -5.09
CA ARG A 493 -19.28 23.00 -6.42
C ARG A 493 -18.18 23.64 -7.29
N MET A 494 -18.31 23.51 -8.62
CA MET A 494 -17.37 24.13 -9.56
C MET A 494 -17.34 25.67 -9.45
N ASP A 495 -18.39 26.30 -8.95
CA ASP A 495 -18.41 27.73 -8.63
C ASP A 495 -17.66 28.09 -7.32
N GLY A 496 -17.00 27.11 -6.70
CA GLY A 496 -16.22 27.27 -5.49
C GLY A 496 -17.03 27.30 -4.18
N GLN A 497 -18.36 27.21 -4.26
CA GLN A 497 -19.22 27.21 -3.06
C GLN A 497 -19.21 25.82 -2.40
N PRO A 498 -19.26 25.75 -1.06
CA PRO A 498 -19.44 24.50 -0.36
C PRO A 498 -20.83 23.91 -0.66
N VAL A 499 -20.87 22.60 -0.83
CA VAL A 499 -22.13 21.85 -0.94
C VAL A 499 -22.74 21.77 0.46
N LYS A 500 -24.02 22.10 0.59
CA LYS A 500 -24.75 21.86 1.85
C LYS A 500 -24.94 20.36 2.01
N VAL A 501 -24.25 19.77 2.94
CA VAL A 501 -24.44 18.37 3.32
C VAL A 501 -25.86 18.21 3.85
N SER A 502 -26.71 17.47 3.14
CA SER A 502 -28.01 17.09 3.69
C SER A 502 -27.78 15.93 4.68
N SER A 503 -28.11 16.15 5.94
CA SER A 503 -28.02 15.13 7.00
C SER A 503 -29.09 14.03 6.89
N SER A 504 -29.71 13.87 5.73
CA SER A 504 -30.66 12.78 5.45
C SER A 504 -30.01 11.78 4.51
N GLY A 505 -29.99 10.54 4.94
CA GLY A 505 -29.55 9.39 4.17
C GLY A 505 -30.20 9.30 2.78
N PRO A 506 -29.73 8.42 1.89
CA PRO A 506 -30.05 8.41 0.46
C PRO A 506 -31.55 8.42 0.23
N ALA A 507 -32.04 9.50 -0.40
CA ALA A 507 -33.42 9.55 -0.84
C ALA A 507 -33.59 8.48 -1.94
N ALA A 508 -34.50 7.55 -1.72
CA ALA A 508 -34.87 6.52 -2.66
C ALA A 508 -35.08 7.16 -4.06
N ALA A 509 -34.31 6.70 -5.04
CA ALA A 509 -34.53 6.98 -6.44
C ALA A 509 -35.78 6.26 -6.95
N GLY A 510 -36.95 6.81 -6.68
CA GLY A 510 -38.23 6.29 -7.06
C GLY A 510 -39.31 7.35 -6.93
N GLY A 511 -39.16 8.47 -7.63
CA GLY A 511 -40.17 9.51 -7.72
C GLY A 511 -40.17 10.10 -9.12
N ASP A 512 -41.31 10.02 -9.78
CA ASP A 512 -41.65 10.70 -11.02
C ASP A 512 -41.33 12.20 -10.92
N GLY A 513 -40.63 12.70 -11.90
CA GLY A 513 -40.09 14.07 -11.99
C GLY A 513 -41.17 15.16 -11.98
N SER A 514 -41.76 15.47 -10.83
CA SER A 514 -42.53 16.67 -10.64
C SER A 514 -42.55 17.09 -9.18
N GLY A 515 -41.65 17.97 -8.77
CA GLY A 515 -41.69 18.51 -7.40
C GLY A 515 -40.56 19.46 -7.05
N GLY A 516 -40.75 20.79 -7.28
CA GLY A 516 -40.21 21.82 -6.43
C GLY A 516 -38.72 22.13 -6.54
N GLY A 517 -38.41 23.26 -7.23
CA GLY A 517 -37.10 23.89 -7.29
C GLY A 517 -36.46 24.12 -5.91
N GLY A 518 -35.61 23.19 -5.48
CA GLY A 518 -34.62 23.41 -4.48
C GLY A 518 -33.27 23.35 -5.18
N ASP A 519 -32.37 24.25 -4.89
CA ASP A 519 -31.03 24.45 -5.37
C ASP A 519 -30.11 23.27 -4.90
N GLY A 520 -30.53 22.07 -5.22
CA GLY A 520 -29.85 20.82 -4.90
C GLY A 520 -29.10 20.28 -6.11
N GLY A 521 -27.82 20.67 -6.25
CA GLY A 521 -26.92 20.02 -7.20
C GLY A 521 -26.91 18.51 -6.99
N LEU A 522 -26.65 17.74 -8.06
CA LEU A 522 -26.55 16.30 -8.00
C LEU A 522 -25.39 15.86 -7.08
N PRO A 523 -25.51 14.77 -6.34
CA PRO A 523 -24.51 14.34 -5.37
C PRO A 523 -23.18 13.98 -6.05
N LEU A 524 -22.10 13.92 -5.25
CA LEU A 524 -20.79 13.46 -5.67
C LEU A 524 -20.85 11.99 -6.17
N ILE A 525 -19.99 11.68 -7.14
CA ILE A 525 -19.77 10.30 -7.59
C ILE A 525 -18.31 9.91 -7.41
N MET A 526 -18.07 8.67 -6.93
CA MET A 526 -16.74 8.10 -6.68
C MET A 526 -16.70 6.64 -7.10
N PHE A 527 -15.52 6.12 -7.47
CA PHE A 527 -15.35 4.70 -7.78
C PHE A 527 -15.22 3.86 -6.52
N ALA A 528 -16.04 2.82 -6.42
CA ALA A 528 -16.00 1.79 -5.39
C ALA A 528 -15.32 0.52 -5.95
N LEU A 529 -14.22 0.11 -5.33
CA LEU A 529 -13.52 -1.15 -5.63
C LEU A 529 -14.29 -2.35 -5.06
N LEU A 530 -13.86 -3.57 -5.37
CA LEU A 530 -14.54 -4.80 -4.96
C LEU A 530 -14.81 -4.87 -3.46
N HIS A 531 -13.79 -4.70 -2.62
CA HIS A 531 -13.94 -4.75 -1.17
C HIS A 531 -14.84 -3.63 -0.61
N HIS A 532 -14.92 -2.48 -1.28
CA HIS A 532 -15.88 -1.44 -0.92
C HIS A 532 -17.31 -1.89 -1.19
N ARG A 533 -17.57 -2.50 -2.36
CA ARG A 533 -18.92 -2.91 -2.78
C ARG A 533 -19.53 -3.96 -1.87
N GLU A 534 -18.71 -4.88 -1.36
CA GLU A 534 -19.14 -5.92 -0.43
C GLU A 534 -19.48 -5.36 0.95
N ALA A 535 -18.81 -4.28 1.36
CA ALA A 535 -18.95 -3.68 2.68
C ALA A 535 -19.89 -2.47 2.73
N LEU A 536 -20.22 -1.87 1.57
CA LEU A 536 -21.12 -0.70 1.49
C LEU A 536 -22.52 -1.02 2.01
N THR A 537 -23.02 -0.14 2.84
CA THR A 537 -24.37 -0.24 3.43
C THR A 537 -25.42 0.60 2.70
N SER A 538 -25.03 1.31 1.62
CA SER A 538 -25.90 2.23 0.88
C SER A 538 -26.31 1.70 -0.49
N ASP A 539 -27.52 2.04 -0.94
CA ASP A 539 -28.09 1.68 -2.23
C ASP A 539 -27.57 2.53 -3.41
N GLY A 540 -26.55 3.37 -3.18
CA GLY A 540 -26.03 4.33 -4.18
C GLY A 540 -25.10 3.73 -5.23
N LEU A 541 -24.90 2.42 -5.28
CA LEU A 541 -24.02 1.77 -6.25
C LEU A 541 -24.71 1.61 -7.61
N THR A 542 -24.05 2.08 -8.69
CA THR A 542 -24.53 1.93 -10.07
C THR A 542 -23.92 0.71 -10.76
N ASP A 543 -24.49 0.31 -11.91
CA ASP A 543 -23.88 -0.73 -12.75
C ASP A 543 -22.78 -0.19 -13.69
N LEU A 544 -22.63 1.14 -13.76
CA LEU A 544 -21.62 1.79 -14.56
C LEU A 544 -20.27 1.84 -13.82
N GLY A 545 -19.18 1.74 -14.55
CA GLY A 545 -17.86 1.73 -13.94
C GLY A 545 -16.71 1.64 -14.92
N THR A 546 -15.56 1.27 -14.40
CA THR A 546 -14.34 1.06 -15.18
C THR A 546 -13.53 -0.12 -14.66
N PHE A 547 -12.57 -0.57 -15.44
CA PHE A 547 -11.65 -1.63 -15.03
C PHE A 547 -10.31 -1.04 -14.60
N THR A 548 -9.88 -1.41 -13.41
CA THR A 548 -8.62 -0.94 -12.79
C THR A 548 -7.66 -2.12 -12.54
N LEU A 549 -6.46 -1.85 -12.07
CA LEU A 549 -5.55 -2.90 -11.58
C LEU A 549 -6.18 -3.75 -10.46
N HIS A 550 -7.08 -3.16 -9.67
CA HIS A 550 -7.80 -3.83 -8.58
C HIS A 550 -9.15 -4.40 -9.02
N GLY A 551 -9.29 -4.70 -10.29
CA GLY A 551 -10.51 -5.25 -10.88
C GLY A 551 -11.53 -4.17 -11.28
N GLU A 552 -12.79 -4.60 -11.37
CA GLU A 552 -13.88 -3.71 -11.74
C GLU A 552 -14.21 -2.75 -10.60
N ALA A 553 -14.12 -1.45 -10.88
CA ALA A 553 -14.61 -0.38 -10.02
C ALA A 553 -15.96 0.11 -10.53
N LYS A 554 -16.95 0.19 -9.66
CA LYS A 554 -18.29 0.73 -9.97
C LYS A 554 -18.46 2.14 -9.41
N VAL A 555 -19.25 2.95 -10.08
CA VAL A 555 -19.57 4.29 -9.57
C VAL A 555 -20.55 4.18 -8.41
N ALA A 556 -20.17 4.75 -7.28
CA ALA A 556 -21.03 4.95 -6.12
C ALA A 556 -21.41 6.43 -6.00
N ILE A 557 -22.66 6.70 -5.69
CA ILE A 557 -23.24 8.05 -5.55
C ILE A 557 -23.30 8.43 -4.08
N GLY A 558 -22.78 9.60 -3.74
CA GLY A 558 -22.78 10.13 -2.37
C GLY A 558 -21.42 10.63 -1.94
N ASP A 559 -21.39 11.46 -0.93
CA ASP A 559 -20.20 12.08 -0.34
C ASP A 559 -19.76 11.42 0.98
N GLU A 560 -20.52 10.45 1.47
CA GLU A 560 -20.17 9.61 2.61
C GLU A 560 -20.40 8.13 2.29
N TRP A 561 -19.38 7.32 2.54
CA TRP A 561 -19.48 5.87 2.48
C TRP A 561 -19.37 5.27 3.88
N SER A 562 -20.26 4.34 4.20
CA SER A 562 -20.22 3.57 5.45
C SER A 562 -19.97 2.09 5.12
N LEU A 563 -18.80 1.61 5.50
CA LEU A 563 -18.36 0.25 5.27
C LEU A 563 -18.44 -0.55 6.57
N LYS A 564 -19.05 -1.72 6.54
CA LYS A 564 -19.04 -2.63 7.68
C LYS A 564 -17.67 -3.29 7.81
N VAL A 565 -17.06 -3.19 8.97
CA VAL A 565 -15.82 -3.86 9.33
C VAL A 565 -15.94 -4.39 10.75
N ALA A 566 -16.12 -5.70 10.87
CA ALA A 566 -16.18 -6.35 12.17
C ALA A 566 -14.76 -6.49 12.77
N LEU A 567 -14.65 -6.29 14.07
CA LEU A 567 -13.40 -6.51 14.80
C LEU A 567 -13.26 -8.01 15.13
N PRO A 568 -12.27 -8.71 14.55
CA PRO A 568 -12.10 -10.14 14.80
C PRO A 568 -11.68 -10.42 16.25
N PRO A 569 -12.07 -11.56 16.82
CA PRO A 569 -11.56 -11.99 18.13
C PRO A 569 -10.05 -12.20 18.06
N VAL A 570 -9.37 -11.95 19.18
CA VAL A 570 -7.91 -12.07 19.29
C VAL A 570 -7.54 -13.13 20.32
N SER A 571 -6.86 -14.19 19.86
CA SER A 571 -6.29 -15.22 20.73
C SER A 571 -4.97 -15.72 20.17
N PHE A 572 -4.09 -16.27 20.99
CA PHE A 572 -2.85 -16.89 20.55
C PHE A 572 -3.04 -18.22 19.79
N GLY A 573 -4.12 -18.90 20.04
CA GLY A 573 -4.48 -20.18 19.46
C GLY A 573 -5.72 -20.11 18.57
N VAL A 574 -6.12 -21.24 18.04
CA VAL A 574 -7.26 -21.38 17.13
C VAL A 574 -8.55 -21.87 17.85
N GLY A 575 -8.53 -21.92 19.16
CA GLY A 575 -9.71 -22.34 19.97
C GLY A 575 -10.10 -23.81 19.86
N ARG A 576 -9.30 -24.64 19.22
CA ARG A 576 -9.51 -26.09 19.09
C ARG A 576 -8.33 -26.85 19.70
N PRO A 577 -8.59 -27.97 20.42
CA PRO A 577 -7.51 -28.78 20.96
C PRO A 577 -6.73 -29.51 19.85
N VAL A 578 -5.49 -29.82 20.15
CA VAL A 578 -4.67 -30.74 19.33
C VAL A 578 -5.38 -32.09 19.24
N ARG A 579 -5.57 -32.63 18.04
CA ARG A 579 -6.21 -33.92 17.84
C ARG A 579 -5.41 -35.05 18.53
N ALA A 580 -6.11 -36.02 19.10
CA ALA A 580 -5.53 -37.05 19.96
C ALA A 580 -4.40 -37.85 19.27
N GLU A 581 -4.56 -38.13 17.96
CA GLU A 581 -3.61 -38.87 17.13
C GLU A 581 -2.29 -38.12 16.89
N MET A 582 -2.24 -36.84 17.18
CA MET A 582 -1.06 -35.97 16.96
C MET A 582 -0.35 -35.59 18.27
N VAL A 583 -0.96 -35.82 19.43
CA VAL A 583 -0.41 -35.41 20.74
C VAL A 583 1.01 -35.90 20.94
N ASP A 584 1.27 -37.19 20.68
CA ASP A 584 2.60 -37.79 20.84
C ASP A 584 3.61 -37.17 19.86
N ALA A 585 3.22 -36.93 18.60
CA ALA A 585 4.11 -36.34 17.61
C ALA A 585 4.46 -34.88 17.96
N VAL A 586 3.51 -34.09 18.47
CA VAL A 586 3.76 -32.72 18.93
C VAL A 586 4.67 -32.70 20.14
N ASN A 587 4.43 -33.61 21.13
CA ASN A 587 5.26 -33.69 22.31
C ASN A 587 6.70 -34.13 21.99
N LEU A 588 6.87 -35.09 21.07
CA LEU A 588 8.21 -35.53 20.63
C LEU A 588 8.99 -34.38 19.95
N ALA A 589 8.32 -33.60 19.14
CA ALA A 589 8.92 -32.41 18.55
C ALA A 589 9.26 -31.35 19.60
N LEU A 590 8.39 -31.15 20.60
CA LEU A 590 8.63 -30.22 21.71
C LEU A 590 9.90 -30.62 22.51
N ASP A 591 10.16 -31.92 22.73
CA ASP A 591 11.36 -32.39 23.47
C ASP A 591 12.67 -31.89 22.85
N GLU A 592 12.67 -31.66 21.53
CA GLU A 592 13.81 -31.06 20.83
C GLU A 592 13.70 -29.54 20.73
N ASP A 593 12.56 -29.00 20.31
CA ASP A 593 12.42 -27.60 20.02
C ASP A 593 12.51 -26.71 21.28
N VAL A 594 12.18 -27.22 22.47
CA VAL A 594 12.38 -26.47 23.74
C VAL A 594 13.85 -26.19 24.04
N LYS A 595 14.77 -26.89 23.38
CA LYS A 595 16.22 -26.69 23.49
C LYS A 595 16.76 -25.65 22.51
N TYR A 596 15.92 -25.15 21.60
CA TYR A 596 16.33 -24.19 20.56
C TYR A 596 17.03 -22.97 21.17
N GLU A 597 18.18 -22.62 20.66
CA GLU A 597 18.94 -21.42 21.00
C GLU A 597 19.16 -20.57 19.75
N MET A 598 18.99 -19.27 19.90
CA MET A 598 19.31 -18.36 18.80
C MET A 598 20.82 -18.32 18.56
N PRO A 599 21.28 -18.17 17.30
CA PRO A 599 22.69 -17.93 17.01
C PRO A 599 23.24 -16.71 17.76
N ALA A 600 24.50 -16.81 18.21
CA ALA A 600 25.11 -15.83 19.11
C ALA A 600 25.15 -14.39 18.56
N ASN A 601 25.26 -14.21 17.25
CA ASN A 601 25.19 -12.89 16.60
C ASN A 601 23.79 -12.27 16.72
N TYR A 602 22.73 -13.05 16.54
CA TYR A 602 21.36 -12.59 16.71
C TYR A 602 21.01 -12.30 18.18
N LEU A 603 21.54 -13.11 19.12
CA LEU A 603 21.41 -12.84 20.57
C LEU A 603 22.05 -11.51 20.98
N ARG A 604 23.10 -11.06 20.30
CA ARG A 604 23.71 -9.75 20.54
C ARG A 604 23.05 -8.62 19.74
N GLY A 605 22.04 -8.89 18.89
CA GLY A 605 21.47 -7.90 18.01
C GLY A 605 22.42 -7.41 16.92
N ASP A 606 23.38 -8.24 16.51
CA ASP A 606 24.32 -7.93 15.40
C ASP A 606 23.70 -8.26 14.03
N GLY A 607 22.58 -9.02 13.98
CA GLY A 607 21.87 -9.39 12.77
C GLY A 607 20.88 -8.32 12.31
N ASP A 608 20.19 -8.64 11.23
CA ASP A 608 19.05 -7.83 10.78
C ASP A 608 17.82 -8.02 11.69
N THR A 609 16.90 -7.04 11.67
CA THR A 609 15.67 -7.08 12.49
C THR A 609 14.66 -8.11 11.97
N TYR A 610 14.72 -8.47 10.68
CA TYR A 610 13.77 -9.40 10.08
C TYR A 610 13.96 -10.83 10.55
N PHE A 611 15.16 -11.41 10.32
CA PHE A 611 15.47 -12.77 10.77
C PHE A 611 15.59 -12.86 12.29
N SER A 612 16.10 -11.83 12.97
CA SER A 612 16.03 -11.75 14.44
C SER A 612 14.59 -11.87 14.93
N GLY A 613 13.68 -11.11 14.36
CA GLY A 613 12.26 -11.16 14.69
C GLY A 613 11.64 -12.53 14.45
N LYS A 614 11.93 -13.17 13.29
CA LYS A 614 11.47 -14.52 12.98
C LYS A 614 11.93 -15.56 14.01
N MET A 615 13.18 -15.48 14.44
CA MET A 615 13.73 -16.39 15.46
C MET A 615 13.10 -16.17 16.83
N LEU A 616 12.89 -14.92 17.23
CA LEU A 616 12.16 -14.57 18.45
C LEU A 616 10.73 -15.09 18.42
N ALA A 617 10.01 -14.87 17.32
CA ALA A 617 8.65 -15.38 17.14
C ALA A 617 8.58 -16.92 17.16
N LYS A 618 9.58 -17.61 16.61
CA LYS A 618 9.72 -19.07 16.71
C LYS A 618 9.79 -19.52 18.16
N MET A 619 10.67 -18.92 18.98
CA MET A 619 10.75 -19.21 20.41
C MET A 619 9.42 -18.96 21.11
N GLY A 620 8.77 -17.86 20.80
CA GLY A 620 7.46 -17.54 21.36
C GLY A 620 6.41 -18.62 21.06
N ARG A 621 6.34 -19.09 19.82
CA ARG A 621 5.39 -20.16 19.46
C ARG A 621 5.69 -21.48 20.18
N ILE A 622 6.96 -21.84 20.35
CA ILE A 622 7.35 -23.03 21.11
C ILE A 622 6.83 -22.90 22.57
N ALA A 623 6.99 -21.74 23.20
CA ALA A 623 6.50 -21.50 24.56
C ALA A 623 4.97 -21.63 24.67
N LEU A 624 4.22 -21.06 23.72
CA LEU A 624 2.75 -21.14 23.68
C LEU A 624 2.27 -22.58 23.52
N ILE A 625 2.89 -23.33 22.61
CA ILE A 625 2.50 -24.73 22.37
C ILE A 625 2.88 -25.61 23.56
N ALA A 626 4.02 -25.37 24.20
CA ALA A 626 4.39 -26.07 25.42
C ALA A 626 3.34 -25.87 26.54
N GLU A 627 2.83 -24.64 26.69
CA GLU A 627 1.74 -24.36 27.65
C GLU A 627 0.46 -25.13 27.28
N GLU A 628 0.03 -25.07 26.01
CA GLU A 628 -1.18 -25.77 25.53
C GLU A 628 -1.07 -27.29 25.69
N MET A 629 0.12 -27.84 25.50
CA MET A 629 0.40 -29.27 25.68
C MET A 629 0.57 -29.68 27.14
N GLY A 630 0.31 -28.79 28.09
CA GLY A 630 0.40 -29.11 29.54
C GLY A 630 1.82 -29.16 30.08
N ARG A 631 2.77 -28.46 29.45
CA ARG A 631 4.20 -28.40 29.83
C ARG A 631 4.59 -27.00 30.35
N PRO A 632 4.02 -26.51 31.46
CA PRO A 632 4.18 -25.10 31.86
C PRO A 632 5.62 -24.76 32.30
N GLU A 633 6.42 -25.72 32.71
CA GLU A 633 7.84 -25.49 33.05
C GLU A 633 8.67 -25.21 31.83
N ASP A 634 8.49 -25.99 30.77
CA ASP A 634 9.13 -25.77 29.47
C ASP A 634 8.68 -24.42 28.86
N ALA A 635 7.38 -24.12 28.95
CA ALA A 635 6.83 -22.85 28.47
C ALA A 635 7.49 -21.65 29.14
N ARG A 636 7.64 -21.68 30.48
CA ARG A 636 8.30 -20.59 31.22
C ARG A 636 9.80 -20.52 30.93
N MET A 637 10.47 -21.67 30.80
CA MET A 637 11.89 -21.70 30.46
C MET A 637 12.17 -21.08 29.09
N VAL A 638 11.39 -21.43 28.06
CA VAL A 638 11.54 -20.88 26.73
C VAL A 638 11.16 -19.40 26.72
N ALA A 639 10.08 -19.01 27.42
CA ALA A 639 9.67 -17.62 27.54
C ALA A 639 10.70 -16.73 28.25
N ALA A 640 11.43 -17.25 29.24
CA ALA A 640 12.51 -16.52 29.90
C ALA A 640 13.68 -16.25 28.93
N ARG A 641 14.07 -17.26 28.13
CA ARG A 641 15.09 -17.08 27.07
C ARG A 641 14.62 -16.11 25.99
N LEU A 642 13.35 -16.19 25.60
CA LEU A 642 12.74 -15.24 24.68
C LEU A 642 12.82 -13.79 25.19
N ALA A 643 12.48 -13.59 26.46
CA ALA A 643 12.53 -12.28 27.10
C ALA A 643 13.98 -11.73 27.14
N GLU A 644 14.96 -12.58 27.45
CA GLU A 644 16.38 -12.23 27.41
C GLU A 644 16.85 -11.87 25.98
N ALA A 645 16.47 -12.64 24.96
CA ALA A 645 16.83 -12.39 23.58
C ALA A 645 16.15 -11.12 23.01
N SER A 646 14.91 -10.85 23.42
CA SER A 646 14.16 -9.68 22.96
C SER A 646 14.66 -8.38 23.57
N GLN A 647 15.11 -8.40 24.84
CA GLN A 647 15.46 -7.16 25.56
C GLN A 647 16.65 -6.40 24.97
N VAL A 648 17.56 -7.07 24.23
CA VAL A 648 18.71 -6.38 23.62
C VAL A 648 18.29 -5.32 22.61
N TRP A 649 17.20 -5.57 21.90
CA TRP A 649 16.59 -4.61 20.98
C TRP A 649 15.86 -3.48 21.71
N LEU A 650 15.22 -3.80 22.85
CA LEU A 650 14.32 -2.92 23.58
C LEU A 650 15.05 -2.04 24.63
N ASN A 651 16.31 -2.33 24.94
CA ASN A 651 17.10 -1.58 25.90
C ASN A 651 18.31 -0.84 25.29
N GLY A 652 18.38 -0.78 23.95
CA GLY A 652 19.43 -0.10 23.20
C GLY A 652 20.81 -0.76 23.26
N THR A 653 20.90 -2.04 23.68
CA THR A 653 22.19 -2.76 23.76
C THR A 653 22.49 -3.66 22.56
N ALA A 654 21.62 -3.68 21.55
CA ALA A 654 21.86 -4.40 20.31
C ALA A 654 23.11 -3.87 19.60
N GLY A 655 23.87 -4.76 18.97
CA GLY A 655 25.02 -4.39 18.15
C GLY A 655 24.64 -3.53 16.94
N SER A 656 23.41 -3.68 16.44
CA SER A 656 22.76 -2.81 15.44
C SER A 656 21.53 -2.15 16.09
N PRO A 657 21.70 -1.12 16.91
CA PRO A 657 20.64 -0.60 17.75
C PRO A 657 19.50 0.03 16.93
N LEU A 658 18.32 0.01 17.53
CA LEU A 658 17.20 0.84 17.07
C LEU A 658 17.54 2.30 17.36
N ILE A 659 17.24 3.17 16.40
CA ILE A 659 17.37 4.62 16.49
C ILE A 659 16.10 5.28 15.97
N TYR A 660 15.81 6.47 16.49
CA TYR A 660 14.69 7.26 16.01
C TYR A 660 15.18 8.27 14.97
N ASP A 661 14.75 8.11 13.74
CA ASP A 661 15.01 9.05 12.65
C ASP A 661 14.11 10.27 12.81
N PHE A 662 14.70 11.36 13.29
CA PHE A 662 13.98 12.59 13.54
C PHE A 662 13.38 13.23 12.27
N ARG A 663 13.98 13.01 11.10
CA ARG A 663 13.55 13.60 9.83
C ARG A 663 12.18 13.08 9.37
N TRP A 664 11.95 11.78 9.60
CA TRP A 664 10.76 11.07 9.12
C TRP A 664 9.85 10.58 10.22
N GLY A 665 10.24 10.83 11.45
CA GLY A 665 9.45 10.41 12.59
C GLY A 665 9.21 8.90 12.63
N GLY A 666 10.29 8.12 12.71
CA GLY A 666 10.16 6.67 12.76
C GLY A 666 11.36 5.93 13.33
N VAL A 667 11.15 4.69 13.72
CA VAL A 667 12.19 3.81 14.24
C VAL A 667 12.87 3.09 13.08
N VAL A 668 14.20 3.19 13.01
CA VAL A 668 15.02 2.47 12.04
C VAL A 668 16.19 1.80 12.77
N THR A 669 17.00 1.00 12.08
CA THR A 669 18.24 0.47 12.64
C THR A 669 19.43 1.16 12.03
N CYS A 670 20.48 1.31 12.84
CA CYS A 670 21.78 1.78 12.36
C CYS A 670 22.37 0.86 11.27
N GLY A 671 21.95 -0.41 11.24
CA GLY A 671 22.58 -1.44 10.42
C GLY A 671 23.91 -1.88 11.02
N CYS A 672 24.56 -2.82 10.39
CA CYS A 672 25.81 -3.39 10.90
C CYS A 672 26.89 -3.39 9.82
N ALA A 673 27.96 -2.63 10.04
CA ALA A 673 29.18 -2.74 9.25
C ALA A 673 29.99 -3.93 9.79
N TYR A 674 29.90 -5.06 9.08
CA TYR A 674 30.67 -6.25 9.43
C TYR A 674 32.13 -6.12 8.97
N LYS A 675 33.09 -6.35 9.88
CA LYS A 675 34.45 -6.72 9.51
C LYS A 675 34.57 -8.24 9.60
N GLU A 676 35.33 -8.84 8.69
CA GLU A 676 35.52 -10.30 8.65
C GLU A 676 35.81 -10.88 10.06
N GLY A 677 34.93 -11.78 10.51
CA GLY A 677 35.03 -12.50 11.78
C GLY A 677 34.67 -11.74 13.05
N HIS A 678 34.16 -10.51 12.95
CA HIS A 678 33.81 -9.69 14.10
C HIS A 678 32.36 -9.20 14.02
N GLY A 679 31.74 -8.92 15.18
CA GLY A 679 30.43 -8.31 15.28
C GLY A 679 30.36 -6.89 14.71
N CYS A 680 29.24 -6.20 14.91
CA CYS A 680 29.07 -4.82 14.48
C CYS A 680 30.19 -3.92 15.03
N THR A 681 30.76 -3.11 14.13
CA THR A 681 31.83 -2.19 14.46
C THR A 681 31.40 -0.73 14.30
N ASN A 682 30.07 -0.48 14.26
CA ASN A 682 29.53 0.84 14.09
C ASN A 682 29.88 1.75 15.27
N GLY A 683 30.23 2.99 15.00
CA GLY A 683 30.15 4.06 15.98
C GLY A 683 28.69 4.49 16.25
N ILE A 684 28.52 5.46 17.13
CA ILE A 684 27.19 6.03 17.47
C ILE A 684 27.03 7.41 16.81
N GLY A 685 27.47 7.56 15.57
CA GLY A 685 27.31 8.80 14.83
C GLY A 685 26.46 8.63 13.58
N PRO A 686 25.82 9.69 13.07
CA PRO A 686 24.97 9.57 11.89
C PRO A 686 25.72 9.04 10.65
N HIS A 687 27.03 9.32 10.53
CA HIS A 687 27.90 8.78 9.48
C HIS A 687 28.37 7.34 9.76
N ASP A 688 28.18 6.85 10.98
CA ASP A 688 28.54 5.50 11.39
C ASP A 688 27.36 4.53 11.32
N CYS A 689 26.20 5.01 10.88
CA CYS A 689 24.97 4.23 10.72
C CYS A 689 24.71 3.90 9.25
N PRO A 690 25.23 2.80 8.71
CA PRO A 690 25.09 2.47 7.29
C PRO A 690 23.63 2.29 6.84
N GLY A 691 22.73 1.90 7.73
CA GLY A 691 21.30 1.78 7.43
C GLY A 691 20.64 3.08 7.00
N LEU A 692 21.22 4.25 7.36
CA LEU A 692 20.68 5.55 6.96
C LEU A 692 21.08 5.96 5.54
N SER A 693 22.07 5.32 4.94
CA SER A 693 22.63 5.69 3.63
C SER A 693 22.65 4.55 2.62
N ASP A 694 22.55 3.30 3.06
CA ASP A 694 22.54 2.11 2.20
C ASP A 694 21.15 1.44 2.20
N PRO A 695 20.37 1.57 1.09
CA PRO A 695 19.03 0.96 1.00
C PRO A 695 19.07 -0.57 0.95
N GLY A 696 20.22 -1.18 0.71
CA GLY A 696 20.40 -2.64 0.80
C GLY A 696 20.60 -3.14 2.22
N MET A 697 20.88 -2.25 3.18
CA MET A 697 21.11 -2.62 4.55
C MET A 697 19.80 -2.99 5.25
N ASN A 698 19.77 -4.17 5.90
CA ASN A 698 18.62 -4.64 6.66
C ASN A 698 17.30 -4.55 5.85
N PHE A 699 17.34 -4.99 4.58
CA PHE A 699 16.20 -4.97 3.63
C PHE A 699 15.58 -3.59 3.37
N GLY A 700 16.33 -2.52 3.58
CA GLY A 700 15.86 -1.16 3.40
C GLY A 700 15.08 -0.61 4.59
N LEU A 701 15.18 -1.22 5.76
CA LEU A 701 14.51 -0.75 6.98
C LEU A 701 14.86 0.73 7.28
N GLY A 702 16.12 1.15 7.08
CA GLY A 702 16.52 2.55 7.22
C GLY A 702 15.85 3.51 6.21
N PHE A 703 15.14 2.99 5.23
CA PHE A 703 14.35 3.71 4.23
C PHE A 703 12.85 3.43 4.35
N TYR A 704 12.43 2.94 5.50
CA TYR A 704 11.03 2.64 5.83
C TYR A 704 10.40 1.52 5.00
N ASN A 705 11.23 0.64 4.40
CA ASN A 705 10.73 -0.58 3.79
C ASN A 705 10.41 -1.60 4.88
N ASP A 706 9.31 -2.31 4.73
CA ASP A 706 8.97 -3.53 5.44
C ASP A 706 8.86 -3.40 6.98
N HIS A 707 8.71 -2.18 7.53
CA HIS A 707 8.68 -1.97 8.99
C HIS A 707 7.65 -2.86 9.68
N HIS A 708 6.44 -2.98 9.13
CA HIS A 708 5.39 -3.82 9.70
C HIS A 708 5.77 -5.31 9.67
N PHE A 709 6.50 -5.80 8.64
CA PHE A 709 7.03 -7.17 8.64
C PHE A 709 8.05 -7.37 9.74
N HIS A 710 9.06 -6.50 9.84
CA HIS A 710 10.11 -6.59 10.84
C HIS A 710 9.56 -6.45 12.26
N PHE A 711 8.85 -5.36 12.53
CA PHE A 711 8.37 -5.05 13.87
C PHE A 711 7.24 -5.96 14.31
N GLY A 712 6.43 -6.48 13.38
CA GLY A 712 5.38 -7.45 13.69
C GLY A 712 5.92 -8.69 14.41
N TYR A 713 7.06 -9.24 13.98
CA TYR A 713 7.71 -10.35 14.65
C TYR A 713 8.19 -10.01 16.06
N HIS A 714 8.80 -8.82 16.25
CA HIS A 714 9.27 -8.36 17.55
C HIS A 714 8.11 -8.10 18.53
N ILE A 715 7.02 -7.47 18.04
CA ILE A 715 5.82 -7.21 18.82
C ILE A 715 5.15 -8.52 19.23
N PHE A 716 5.07 -9.51 18.32
CA PHE A 716 4.54 -10.83 18.63
C PHE A 716 5.34 -11.54 19.72
N ALA A 717 6.67 -11.51 19.61
CA ALA A 717 7.57 -12.06 20.62
C ALA A 717 7.39 -11.34 21.98
N ALA A 718 7.27 -10.02 21.98
CA ALA A 718 7.05 -9.22 23.18
C ALA A 718 5.69 -9.50 23.83
N ALA A 719 4.63 -9.72 23.03
CA ALA A 719 3.31 -10.13 23.55
C ALA A 719 3.40 -11.44 24.34
N ILE A 720 4.15 -12.41 23.80
CA ILE A 720 4.34 -13.71 24.47
C ILE A 720 5.22 -13.59 25.71
N ALA A 721 6.33 -12.85 25.61
CA ALA A 721 7.18 -12.60 26.78
C ALA A 721 6.39 -11.92 27.92
N ALA A 722 5.57 -10.93 27.61
CA ALA A 722 4.70 -10.25 28.59
C ALA A 722 3.60 -11.16 29.17
N LYS A 723 3.06 -12.10 28.36
CA LYS A 723 2.08 -13.10 28.83
C LYS A 723 2.66 -13.96 29.94
N PHE A 724 3.88 -14.47 29.75
CA PHE A 724 4.54 -15.36 30.72
C PHE A 724 5.27 -14.60 31.84
N LEU A 725 5.73 -13.39 31.58
CA LEU A 725 6.53 -12.55 32.46
C LEU A 725 5.94 -11.12 32.53
N PRO A 726 4.83 -10.91 33.23
CA PRO A 726 4.14 -9.62 33.29
C PRO A 726 5.04 -8.44 33.72
N GLU A 727 5.95 -8.65 34.66
CA GLU A 727 6.88 -7.60 35.10
C GLU A 727 7.87 -7.18 34.00
N TRP A 728 8.30 -8.12 33.17
CA TRP A 728 9.08 -7.83 31.97
C TRP A 728 8.29 -7.00 30.97
N GLY A 729 7.01 -7.37 30.76
CA GLY A 729 6.09 -6.61 29.90
C GLY A 729 5.93 -5.17 30.36
N VAL A 730 5.69 -4.95 31.67
CA VAL A 730 5.61 -3.60 32.25
C VAL A 730 6.91 -2.82 32.09
N LYS A 731 8.06 -3.45 32.32
CA LYS A 731 9.38 -2.83 32.20
C LYS A 731 9.71 -2.34 30.79
N HIS A 732 9.34 -3.12 29.76
CA HIS A 732 9.68 -2.85 28.37
C HIS A 732 8.52 -2.25 27.57
N HIS A 733 7.41 -1.89 28.24
CA HIS A 733 6.18 -1.45 27.58
C HIS A 733 6.40 -0.27 26.63
N GLU A 734 7.10 0.77 27.05
CA GLU A 734 7.31 1.96 26.24
C GLU A 734 8.17 1.64 25.00
N ALA A 735 9.21 0.82 25.14
CA ALA A 735 10.06 0.41 24.02
C ALA A 735 9.31 -0.43 22.97
N VAL A 736 8.45 -1.36 23.41
CA VAL A 736 7.58 -2.10 22.47
C VAL A 736 6.56 -1.17 21.82
N THR A 737 6.03 -0.22 22.59
CA THR A 737 5.04 0.75 22.09
C THR A 737 5.65 1.66 21.02
N LEU A 738 6.97 1.94 21.01
CA LEU A 738 7.61 2.64 19.90
C LEU A 738 7.44 1.90 18.57
N LEU A 739 7.64 0.57 18.56
CA LEU A 739 7.48 -0.25 17.37
C LEU A 739 6.02 -0.27 16.89
N ILE A 740 5.08 -0.27 17.84
CA ILE A 740 3.65 -0.21 17.54
C ILE A 740 3.26 1.16 16.98
N ARG A 741 3.78 2.25 17.58
CA ARG A 741 3.53 3.63 17.11
C ARG A 741 4.04 3.83 15.69
N ASP A 742 5.17 3.22 15.34
CA ASP A 742 5.72 3.31 13.98
C ASP A 742 4.77 2.75 12.92
N ILE A 743 4.11 1.62 13.18
CA ILE A 743 3.31 0.90 12.17
C ILE A 743 1.79 1.06 12.32
N ALA A 744 1.30 1.49 13.50
CA ALA A 744 -0.13 1.43 13.82
C ALA A 744 -0.64 2.64 14.62
N ASN A 745 0.08 3.75 14.68
CA ASN A 745 -0.37 4.94 15.40
C ASN A 745 -1.67 5.52 14.82
N PRO A 746 -2.79 5.62 15.57
CA PRO A 746 -4.04 6.18 15.08
C PRO A 746 -4.16 7.69 15.33
N SER A 747 -3.22 8.30 16.08
CA SER A 747 -3.39 9.62 16.67
C SER A 747 -2.46 10.67 16.08
N ARG A 748 -3.02 11.80 15.65
CA ARG A 748 -2.25 13.00 15.31
C ARG A 748 -1.56 13.69 16.49
N SER A 749 -2.04 13.43 17.70
CA SER A 749 -1.45 13.99 18.91
C SER A 749 -0.18 13.26 19.34
N ASP A 750 0.21 12.21 18.59
CA ASP A 750 1.54 11.64 18.75
C ASP A 750 2.59 12.61 18.17
N PRO A 751 3.49 13.17 18.98
CA PRO A 751 4.44 14.17 18.52
C PRO A 751 5.59 13.58 17.71
N PHE A 752 5.73 12.25 17.66
CA PHE A 752 6.89 11.56 17.10
C PHE A 752 6.57 10.72 15.86
N PHE A 753 5.37 10.16 15.75
CA PHE A 753 5.04 9.19 14.71
C PHE A 753 3.88 9.65 13.82
N PRO A 754 3.94 9.40 12.51
CA PRO A 754 2.83 9.69 11.60
C PRO A 754 1.64 8.78 11.89
N VAL A 755 0.47 9.23 11.49
CA VAL A 755 -0.74 8.41 11.56
C VAL A 755 -0.70 7.32 10.48
N PHE A 756 -0.87 6.06 10.89
CA PHE A 756 -0.98 4.89 10.01
C PHE A 756 0.03 4.86 8.85
N ARG A 757 1.31 4.89 9.16
CA ARG A 757 2.41 4.99 8.19
C ARG A 757 2.24 4.15 6.92
N HIS A 758 1.80 2.89 7.05
CA HIS A 758 1.73 1.91 5.97
C HIS A 758 0.36 1.83 5.30
N LYS A 759 -0.72 2.20 6.01
CA LYS A 759 -2.09 1.88 5.61
C LYS A 759 -2.61 2.74 4.47
N ASP A 760 -3.04 2.11 3.40
CA ASP A 760 -3.84 2.70 2.33
C ASP A 760 -5.30 2.34 2.55
N TRP A 761 -6.05 3.26 3.12
CA TRP A 761 -7.45 3.03 3.48
C TRP A 761 -8.34 2.78 2.28
N TYR A 762 -8.03 3.40 1.13
CA TYR A 762 -8.82 3.20 -0.09
C TYR A 762 -8.60 1.81 -0.71
N LEU A 763 -7.40 1.23 -0.58
CA LEU A 763 -7.13 -0.13 -1.05
C LEU A 763 -7.38 -1.20 0.01
N GLY A 764 -7.51 -0.81 1.27
CA GLY A 764 -7.71 -1.72 2.38
C GLY A 764 -6.45 -2.48 2.82
N SER A 765 -5.33 -2.34 2.10
CA SER A 765 -4.05 -2.98 2.39
C SER A 765 -2.99 -1.97 2.84
N SER A 766 -1.84 -2.49 3.24
CA SER A 766 -0.66 -1.71 3.59
C SER A 766 0.34 -1.67 2.45
N TRP A 767 1.18 -0.64 2.42
CA TRP A 767 2.33 -0.54 1.54
C TRP A 767 3.62 -0.82 2.31
N ALA A 768 4.37 -1.82 1.87
CA ALA A 768 5.66 -2.17 2.46
C ALA A 768 6.79 -1.25 2.03
N LEU A 769 6.77 -0.80 0.77
CA LEU A 769 7.78 0.08 0.22
C LEU A 769 7.64 1.48 0.81
N GLY A 770 8.66 1.92 1.52
CA GLY A 770 8.78 3.24 2.10
C GLY A 770 9.33 4.27 1.14
N ILE A 771 10.44 4.92 1.53
CA ILE A 771 11.13 5.87 0.66
C ILE A 771 11.78 5.08 -0.47
N PRO A 772 11.27 5.17 -1.70
CA PRO A 772 11.70 4.29 -2.76
C PRO A 772 13.07 4.67 -3.29
N THR A 773 13.90 3.68 -3.53
CA THR A 773 15.23 3.94 -4.01
C THR A 773 15.77 2.90 -4.98
N LEU A 774 15.78 3.26 -6.23
CA LEU A 774 16.70 2.64 -7.16
C LEU A 774 17.62 3.72 -7.70
N GLY A 775 18.87 3.75 -7.22
CA GLY A 775 19.83 4.80 -7.62
C GLY A 775 19.39 6.23 -7.27
N GLY A 776 18.62 6.42 -6.19
CA GLY A 776 18.14 7.73 -5.77
C GLY A 776 16.88 8.21 -6.48
N VAL A 777 16.19 7.36 -7.23
CA VAL A 777 14.97 7.69 -7.97
C VAL A 777 13.82 6.82 -7.45
N PRO A 778 12.58 7.33 -7.26
CA PRO A 778 11.42 6.52 -6.91
C PRO A 778 11.16 5.44 -7.96
N TYR A 779 10.62 4.32 -7.50
CA TYR A 779 10.14 3.31 -8.43
C TYR A 779 8.95 3.85 -9.24
N MET A 780 9.02 3.73 -10.55
CA MET A 780 7.96 4.17 -11.45
C MET A 780 6.62 3.44 -11.25
N ASN A 781 6.65 2.23 -10.66
CA ASN A 781 5.45 1.47 -10.33
C ASN A 781 4.80 1.91 -8.99
N GLY A 782 5.36 2.91 -8.33
CA GLY A 782 4.85 3.45 -7.07
C GLY A 782 5.19 2.58 -5.86
N ARG A 783 4.25 2.46 -4.95
CA ARG A 783 4.36 1.64 -3.73
C ARG A 783 4.12 0.17 -4.03
N ASN A 784 4.60 -0.71 -3.18
CA ASN A 784 4.30 -2.14 -3.26
C ASN A 784 4.06 -2.79 -1.90
N GLN A 785 3.43 -3.95 -1.96
CA GLN A 785 3.32 -4.91 -0.88
C GLN A 785 3.68 -6.29 -1.42
N GLU A 786 4.66 -6.95 -0.82
CA GLU A 786 5.08 -8.29 -1.17
C GLU A 786 4.31 -9.34 -0.37
N SER A 787 4.41 -9.29 0.96
CA SER A 787 3.91 -10.32 1.86
C SER A 787 2.64 -9.87 2.59
N SER A 788 1.49 -10.21 2.04
CA SER A 788 0.21 -9.91 2.71
C SER A 788 0.07 -10.67 4.04
N SER A 789 0.60 -11.88 4.13
CA SER A 789 0.53 -12.69 5.36
C SER A 789 1.40 -12.12 6.49
N GLU A 790 2.54 -11.51 6.21
CA GLU A 790 3.35 -10.85 7.23
C GLU A 790 2.71 -9.54 7.70
N ALA A 791 2.04 -8.80 6.81
CA ALA A 791 1.25 -7.63 7.20
C ALA A 791 0.09 -8.01 8.14
N VAL A 792 -0.65 -9.05 7.81
CA VAL A 792 -1.71 -9.62 8.67
C VAL A 792 -1.15 -10.03 10.04
N ASN A 793 -0.02 -10.74 10.07
CA ASN A 793 0.62 -11.15 11.31
C ASN A 793 1.14 -9.95 12.13
N ALA A 794 1.56 -8.86 11.49
CA ALA A 794 1.99 -7.65 12.18
C ALA A 794 0.83 -7.01 12.96
N TYR A 795 -0.32 -6.83 12.35
CA TYR A 795 -1.48 -6.26 13.02
C TYR A 795 -2.12 -7.22 14.03
N TYR A 796 -2.06 -8.52 13.77
CA TYR A 796 -2.39 -9.53 14.76
C TYR A 796 -1.47 -9.44 15.98
N ALA A 797 -0.16 -9.23 15.80
CA ALA A 797 0.79 -9.04 16.90
C ALA A 797 0.48 -7.78 17.73
N VAL A 798 0.12 -6.66 17.08
CA VAL A 798 -0.33 -5.43 17.75
C VAL A 798 -1.56 -5.71 18.62
N ALA A 799 -2.55 -6.43 18.07
CA ALA A 799 -3.76 -6.78 18.80
C ALA A 799 -3.48 -7.70 19.99
N LEU A 800 -2.62 -8.71 19.81
CA LEU A 800 -2.20 -9.61 20.90
C LEU A 800 -1.45 -8.89 22.01
N TYR A 801 -0.52 -8.00 21.66
CA TYR A 801 0.23 -7.22 22.65
C TYR A 801 -0.70 -6.33 23.46
N GLY A 802 -1.60 -5.61 22.78
CA GLY A 802 -2.62 -4.81 23.45
C GLY A 802 -3.51 -5.62 24.38
N HIS A 803 -3.95 -6.81 23.93
CA HIS A 803 -4.74 -7.72 24.73
C HIS A 803 -4.01 -8.17 26.03
N VAL A 804 -2.78 -8.63 25.90
CA VAL A 804 -1.97 -9.07 27.06
C VAL A 804 -1.71 -7.92 28.02
N MET A 805 -1.29 -6.75 27.51
CA MET A 805 -0.95 -5.63 28.37
C MET A 805 -2.17 -5.01 29.05
N ALA A 806 -3.34 -5.08 28.42
CA ALA A 806 -4.59 -4.66 29.08
C ALA A 806 -4.86 -5.51 30.34
N GLN A 807 -4.67 -6.81 30.25
CA GLN A 807 -4.80 -7.72 31.39
C GLN A 807 -3.72 -7.48 32.46
N VAL A 808 -2.46 -7.32 32.02
CA VAL A 808 -1.32 -7.05 32.93
C VAL A 808 -1.54 -5.77 33.72
N PHE A 809 -1.92 -4.67 33.05
CA PHE A 809 -2.14 -3.39 33.72
C PHE A 809 -3.41 -3.38 34.57
N SER A 810 -4.47 -4.07 34.15
CA SER A 810 -5.66 -4.24 34.95
C SER A 810 -5.36 -4.97 36.27
N THR A 811 -4.61 -6.09 36.18
CA THR A 811 -4.18 -6.85 37.36
C THR A 811 -3.23 -6.03 38.27
N ALA A 812 -2.40 -5.18 37.69
CA ALA A 812 -1.53 -4.27 38.42
C ALA A 812 -2.26 -3.03 39.00
N GLY A 813 -3.57 -2.90 38.82
CA GLY A 813 -4.37 -1.79 39.33
C GLY A 813 -4.11 -0.45 38.63
N ASN A 814 -3.71 -0.48 37.34
CA ASN A 814 -3.48 0.69 36.54
C ASN A 814 -4.51 0.81 35.39
N PRO A 815 -5.73 1.31 35.65
CA PRO A 815 -6.81 1.33 34.68
C PRO A 815 -6.49 2.23 33.47
N ALA A 816 -5.75 3.31 33.64
CA ALA A 816 -5.40 4.21 32.53
C ALA A 816 -4.51 3.49 31.49
N LYS A 817 -3.46 2.81 31.94
CA LYS A 817 -2.62 2.01 31.04
C LYS A 817 -3.36 0.80 30.48
N ALA A 818 -4.26 0.18 31.24
CA ALA A 818 -5.12 -0.90 30.75
C ALA A 818 -6.03 -0.41 29.60
N GLN A 819 -6.61 0.78 29.72
CA GLN A 819 -7.41 1.40 28.68
C GLN A 819 -6.58 1.69 27.41
N THR A 820 -5.39 2.27 27.54
CA THR A 820 -4.50 2.50 26.40
C THR A 820 -4.12 1.19 25.72
N ALA A 821 -3.81 0.15 26.49
CA ALA A 821 -3.51 -1.17 25.94
C ALA A 821 -4.73 -1.79 25.22
N SER A 822 -5.96 -1.54 25.70
CA SER A 822 -7.19 -1.93 24.99
C SER A 822 -7.33 -1.18 23.66
N LEU A 823 -6.98 0.11 23.60
CA LEU A 823 -6.96 0.86 22.34
C LEU A 823 -5.92 0.30 21.35
N ILE A 824 -4.74 -0.11 21.83
CA ILE A 824 -3.74 -0.81 21.00
C ILE A 824 -4.34 -2.11 20.44
N ARG A 825 -5.01 -2.92 21.29
CA ARG A 825 -5.68 -4.15 20.86
C ARG A 825 -6.69 -3.89 19.75
N ASP A 826 -7.60 -2.95 19.93
CA ASP A 826 -8.72 -2.74 19.02
C ASP A 826 -8.29 -2.04 17.73
N THR A 827 -7.28 -1.17 17.77
CA THR A 827 -6.62 -0.64 16.60
C THR A 827 -5.95 -1.77 15.79
N GLY A 828 -5.23 -2.68 16.46
CA GLY A 828 -4.65 -3.86 15.81
C GLY A 828 -5.71 -4.75 15.16
N ARG A 829 -6.84 -5.00 15.84
CA ARG A 829 -7.98 -5.78 15.30
C ARG A 829 -8.57 -5.13 14.04
N GLN A 830 -8.76 -3.83 14.07
CA GLN A 830 -9.32 -3.10 12.93
C GLN A 830 -8.38 -3.11 11.71
N LEU A 831 -7.08 -2.88 11.91
CA LEU A 831 -6.07 -3.00 10.85
C LEU A 831 -6.00 -4.43 10.32
N LEU A 832 -6.03 -5.43 11.19
CA LEU A 832 -6.07 -6.85 10.85
C LEU A 832 -7.27 -7.19 9.95
N ALA A 833 -8.47 -6.76 10.32
CA ALA A 833 -9.69 -7.07 9.57
C ALA A 833 -9.61 -6.57 8.12
N THR A 834 -9.20 -5.32 7.93
CA THR A 834 -9.09 -4.72 6.59
C THR A 834 -7.94 -5.32 5.77
N GLU A 835 -6.83 -5.71 6.42
CA GLU A 835 -5.69 -6.34 5.76
C GLU A 835 -6.05 -7.75 5.27
N VAL A 836 -6.75 -8.55 6.08
CA VAL A 836 -7.24 -9.88 5.71
C VAL A 836 -8.19 -9.79 4.52
N GLN A 837 -9.18 -8.90 4.57
CA GLN A 837 -10.13 -8.71 3.45
C GLN A 837 -9.42 -8.36 2.15
N SER A 838 -8.49 -7.41 2.19
CA SER A 838 -7.74 -6.99 1.02
C SER A 838 -6.84 -8.10 0.48
N ALA A 839 -6.14 -8.84 1.35
CA ALA A 839 -5.28 -9.96 0.97
C ALA A 839 -6.07 -11.08 0.27
N GLN A 840 -7.25 -11.41 0.78
CA GLN A 840 -8.13 -12.42 0.21
C GLN A 840 -8.69 -12.05 -1.16
N ILE A 841 -8.85 -10.76 -1.44
CA ILE A 841 -9.39 -10.29 -2.72
C ILE A 841 -8.27 -10.07 -3.75
N TYR A 842 -7.14 -9.46 -3.36
CA TYR A 842 -6.15 -8.98 -4.31
C TYR A 842 -4.90 -9.84 -4.42
N TRP A 843 -4.58 -10.68 -3.44
CA TRP A 843 -3.41 -11.60 -3.48
C TRP A 843 -3.82 -13.06 -3.69
N GLN A 844 -4.98 -13.47 -3.18
CA GLN A 844 -5.52 -14.82 -3.37
C GLN A 844 -6.38 -14.85 -4.64
N VAL A 845 -5.77 -15.21 -5.78
CA VAL A 845 -6.40 -15.11 -7.08
C VAL A 845 -7.33 -16.29 -7.34
N ALA A 846 -8.63 -16.03 -7.47
CA ALA A 846 -9.64 -17.04 -7.79
C ALA A 846 -9.73 -17.35 -9.29
N ASN A 847 -10.04 -18.59 -9.63
CA ASN A 847 -10.38 -19.01 -10.99
C ASN A 847 -11.79 -18.55 -11.41
N ALA A 848 -11.97 -18.36 -12.72
CA ALA A 848 -13.28 -18.05 -13.30
C ALA A 848 -14.34 -19.15 -13.07
N ASP A 849 -13.90 -20.37 -12.76
CA ASP A 849 -14.77 -21.53 -12.54
C ASP A 849 -15.38 -21.59 -11.13
N THR A 850 -15.07 -20.62 -10.26
CA THR A 850 -15.69 -20.47 -8.94
C THR A 850 -16.68 -19.30 -8.96
N PRO A 851 -17.99 -19.57 -9.12
CA PRO A 851 -19.00 -18.51 -9.29
C PRO A 851 -19.08 -17.51 -8.13
N ASP A 852 -18.67 -17.94 -6.95
CA ASP A 852 -18.82 -17.17 -5.70
C ASP A 852 -17.62 -16.28 -5.37
N LEU A 853 -16.53 -16.33 -6.15
CA LEU A 853 -15.38 -15.46 -5.95
C LEU A 853 -15.24 -14.49 -7.13
N PRO A 854 -15.27 -13.19 -6.88
CA PRO A 854 -15.13 -12.20 -7.94
C PRO A 854 -13.73 -12.27 -8.56
N ARG A 855 -13.69 -12.31 -9.88
CA ARG A 855 -12.42 -12.30 -10.60
C ARG A 855 -11.85 -10.90 -10.65
N VAL A 856 -10.70 -10.69 -10.01
CA VAL A 856 -10.01 -9.40 -9.97
C VAL A 856 -9.21 -9.17 -11.26
N TYR A 857 -8.48 -10.19 -11.71
CA TYR A 857 -7.51 -10.05 -12.82
C TYR A 857 -8.04 -10.67 -14.12
N PRO A 858 -7.56 -10.18 -15.30
CA PRO A 858 -7.91 -10.73 -16.60
C PRO A 858 -7.57 -12.23 -16.73
N GLU A 859 -8.28 -12.96 -17.61
CA GLU A 859 -8.06 -14.40 -17.86
C GLU A 859 -6.67 -14.76 -18.33
N ALA A 860 -5.96 -13.83 -18.95
CA ALA A 860 -4.59 -14.03 -19.36
C ALA A 860 -3.65 -14.29 -18.17
N TYR A 861 -3.96 -13.73 -16.99
CA TYR A 861 -3.19 -13.98 -15.76
C TYR A 861 -3.51 -15.36 -15.21
N ARG A 862 -2.54 -16.28 -15.23
CA ARG A 862 -2.74 -17.70 -14.90
C ARG A 862 -2.52 -18.09 -13.44
N PRO A 863 -1.63 -17.42 -12.67
CA PRO A 863 -1.35 -17.82 -11.31
C PRO A 863 -2.55 -17.64 -10.38
N HIS A 864 -2.59 -18.45 -9.34
CA HIS A 864 -3.55 -18.32 -8.23
C HIS A 864 -3.08 -17.38 -7.14
N VAL A 865 -2.04 -16.57 -7.40
CA VAL A 865 -1.44 -15.69 -6.41
C VAL A 865 -0.84 -14.46 -7.07
N VAL A 866 -0.86 -13.35 -6.37
CA VAL A 866 0.01 -12.20 -6.64
C VAL A 866 1.20 -12.28 -5.69
N GLY A 867 2.42 -12.22 -6.21
CA GLY A 867 3.65 -12.18 -5.41
C GLY A 867 3.91 -10.79 -4.88
N MET A 868 3.96 -9.79 -5.77
CA MET A 868 3.99 -8.37 -5.41
C MET A 868 2.88 -7.60 -6.11
N LEU A 869 2.15 -6.83 -5.33
CA LEU A 869 1.19 -5.85 -5.83
C LEU A 869 1.80 -4.46 -5.67
N TRP A 870 1.97 -3.77 -6.79
CA TRP A 870 2.40 -2.38 -6.88
C TRP A 870 1.21 -1.46 -7.16
N SER A 871 1.42 -0.17 -7.11
CA SER A 871 0.39 0.79 -7.50
C SER A 871 -0.06 0.63 -8.97
N THR A 872 0.84 0.16 -9.85
CA THR A 872 0.57 0.00 -11.30
C THR A 872 0.78 -1.42 -11.83
N LEU A 873 1.13 -2.38 -10.98
CA LEU A 873 1.57 -3.71 -11.42
C LEU A 873 1.20 -4.77 -10.39
N ALA A 874 0.59 -5.87 -10.84
CA ALA A 874 0.48 -7.12 -10.09
C ALA A 874 1.27 -8.21 -10.81
N GLN A 875 2.15 -8.92 -10.10
CA GLN A 875 3.06 -9.88 -10.72
C GLN A 875 3.26 -11.12 -9.86
N MET A 876 3.45 -12.25 -10.53
CA MET A 876 3.87 -13.51 -9.90
C MET A 876 5.38 -13.53 -9.71
N GLN A 877 5.88 -12.62 -8.88
CA GLN A 877 7.28 -12.49 -8.54
C GLN A 877 7.45 -11.85 -7.17
N THR A 878 8.54 -12.16 -6.48
CA THR A 878 8.98 -11.54 -5.22
C THR A 878 10.28 -10.76 -5.46
N TRP A 879 10.75 -10.01 -4.44
CA TRP A 879 12.06 -9.37 -4.49
C TRP A 879 13.21 -10.37 -4.64
N PHE A 880 13.04 -11.62 -4.15
CA PHE A 880 14.07 -12.64 -4.05
C PHE A 880 13.87 -13.83 -5.01
N GLY A 881 12.91 -13.78 -5.92
CA GLY A 881 12.73 -14.78 -6.97
C GLY A 881 11.32 -14.89 -7.54
N ALA A 882 11.21 -15.66 -8.61
CA ALA A 882 9.94 -15.92 -9.32
C ALA A 882 9.53 -17.41 -9.28
N GLU A 883 10.27 -18.23 -8.52
CA GLU A 883 9.90 -19.61 -8.33
C GLU A 883 8.57 -19.71 -7.59
N ALA A 884 7.66 -20.52 -8.10
CA ALA A 884 6.30 -20.60 -7.58
C ALA A 884 6.25 -20.87 -6.07
N TRP A 885 7.16 -21.72 -5.55
CA TRP A 885 7.23 -22.00 -4.12
C TRP A 885 7.61 -20.80 -3.25
N LYS A 886 8.38 -19.84 -3.78
CA LYS A 886 8.65 -18.57 -3.10
C LYS A 886 7.41 -17.69 -3.08
N VAL A 887 6.76 -17.56 -4.25
CA VAL A 887 5.62 -16.67 -4.44
C VAL A 887 4.39 -17.13 -3.63
N TYR A 888 4.10 -18.43 -3.62
CA TYR A 888 3.03 -18.97 -2.79
C TYR A 888 3.39 -18.92 -1.30
N GLY A 889 4.60 -19.30 -0.97
CA GLY A 889 5.06 -19.38 0.42
C GLY A 889 5.08 -18.05 1.13
N ILE A 890 5.47 -16.95 0.43
CA ILE A 890 5.52 -15.60 1.03
C ILE A 890 4.12 -15.07 1.39
N GLN A 891 3.07 -15.58 0.77
CA GLN A 891 1.68 -15.23 1.13
C GLN A 891 1.10 -16.12 2.24
N MET A 892 1.88 -17.03 2.79
CA MET A 892 1.43 -17.92 3.86
C MET A 892 2.19 -17.73 5.18
N LEU A 893 3.48 -17.36 5.13
CA LEU A 893 4.30 -17.23 6.33
C LEU A 893 4.04 -15.90 7.08
N PRO A 894 4.24 -15.90 8.41
CA PRO A 894 4.40 -17.05 9.28
C PRO A 894 3.06 -17.75 9.55
N ILE A 895 3.10 -19.08 9.73
CA ILE A 895 1.93 -19.83 10.18
C ILE A 895 1.72 -19.62 11.68
N THR A 896 0.58 -19.01 12.04
CA THR A 896 0.19 -18.68 13.41
C THR A 896 -1.30 -18.94 13.64
N GLY A 897 -1.85 -18.54 14.77
CA GLY A 897 -3.30 -18.63 15.04
C GLY A 897 -4.16 -17.87 14.04
N VAL A 898 -3.69 -16.73 13.52
CA VAL A 898 -4.44 -15.89 12.56
C VAL A 898 -4.42 -16.46 11.14
N SER A 899 -3.54 -17.39 10.83
CA SER A 899 -3.42 -17.94 9.47
C SER A 899 -4.72 -18.61 8.98
N GLU A 900 -5.56 -19.10 9.90
CA GLU A 900 -6.87 -19.63 9.56
C GLU A 900 -7.85 -18.59 9.07
N GLN A 901 -7.76 -17.36 9.58
CA GLN A 901 -8.59 -16.25 9.13
C GLN A 901 -8.15 -15.74 7.75
N LEU A 902 -6.83 -15.77 7.47
CA LEU A 902 -6.26 -15.29 6.22
C LEU A 902 -6.38 -16.30 5.08
N LEU A 903 -5.95 -17.56 5.33
CA LEU A 903 -5.76 -18.57 4.28
C LEU A 903 -7.08 -19.26 3.93
N GLN A 904 -7.76 -18.78 2.91
CA GLN A 904 -9.02 -19.38 2.45
C GLN A 904 -8.80 -20.81 1.93
N PRO A 905 -9.50 -21.83 2.46
CA PRO A 905 -9.32 -23.22 2.03
C PRO A 905 -9.54 -23.42 0.52
N ARG A 906 -10.48 -22.68 -0.08
CA ARG A 906 -10.73 -22.71 -1.53
C ARG A 906 -9.52 -22.23 -2.33
N TRP A 907 -8.92 -21.10 -1.92
CA TRP A 907 -7.72 -20.60 -2.56
C TRP A 907 -6.55 -21.57 -2.41
N VAL A 908 -6.32 -22.07 -1.19
CA VAL A 908 -5.26 -23.07 -0.94
C VAL A 908 -5.46 -24.31 -1.80
N GLN A 909 -6.69 -24.80 -1.95
CA GLN A 909 -7.01 -25.95 -2.82
C GLN A 909 -6.62 -25.71 -4.29
N GLN A 910 -6.80 -24.49 -4.79
CA GLN A 910 -6.47 -24.13 -6.18
C GLN A 910 -4.97 -23.97 -6.40
N MET A 911 -4.26 -23.34 -5.46
CA MET A 911 -2.83 -23.04 -5.63
C MET A 911 -1.92 -24.23 -5.27
N LEU A 912 -2.38 -25.13 -4.37
CA LEU A 912 -1.56 -26.18 -3.79
C LEU A 912 -0.92 -27.13 -4.81
N PRO A 913 -1.58 -27.58 -5.88
CA PRO A 913 -0.94 -28.42 -6.88
C PRO A 913 0.31 -27.78 -7.52
N SER A 914 0.25 -26.48 -7.83
CA SER A 914 1.41 -25.75 -8.37
C SER A 914 2.50 -25.55 -7.32
N PHE A 915 2.11 -25.38 -6.08
CA PHE A 915 3.06 -25.26 -4.96
C PHE A 915 3.78 -26.59 -4.71
N GLU A 916 3.05 -27.70 -4.64
CA GLU A 916 3.61 -29.06 -4.54
C GLU A 916 4.54 -29.39 -5.69
N GLU A 917 4.13 -29.12 -6.94
CA GLU A 917 4.94 -29.35 -8.13
C GLU A 917 6.27 -28.59 -8.06
N SER A 918 6.24 -27.31 -7.72
CA SER A 918 7.44 -26.48 -7.72
C SER A 918 8.38 -26.75 -6.53
N CYS A 919 7.85 -27.21 -5.39
CA CYS A 919 8.63 -27.44 -4.16
C CYS A 919 9.02 -28.91 -3.94
N LEU A 920 8.07 -29.85 -4.12
CA LEU A 920 8.27 -31.25 -3.74
C LEU A 920 8.64 -32.17 -4.93
N TYR A 921 8.16 -31.87 -6.14
CA TYR A 921 8.25 -32.78 -7.27
C TYR A 921 9.12 -32.29 -8.45
N GLY A 922 9.50 -31.00 -8.44
CA GLY A 922 10.31 -30.41 -9.50
C GLY A 922 11.75 -30.92 -9.54
N SER A 923 12.34 -30.98 -10.74
CA SER A 923 13.61 -31.69 -10.99
C SER A 923 14.87 -31.02 -10.42
N ASN A 924 14.83 -29.80 -9.90
CA ASN A 924 16.02 -29.14 -9.36
C ASN A 924 15.81 -28.20 -8.16
N PRO A 925 14.62 -27.69 -7.87
CA PRO A 925 14.39 -26.78 -6.74
C PRO A 925 14.17 -27.46 -5.39
N ILE A 926 13.88 -28.76 -5.37
CA ILE A 926 13.49 -29.51 -4.17
C ILE A 926 14.44 -29.25 -3.01
N LYS A 927 15.75 -29.28 -3.28
CA LYS A 927 16.73 -29.07 -2.22
C LYS A 927 16.70 -27.64 -1.67
N ALA A 928 16.55 -26.62 -2.53
CA ALA A 928 16.47 -25.24 -2.08
C ALA A 928 15.16 -24.97 -1.31
N CYS A 929 14.00 -25.42 -1.84
CA CYS A 929 12.72 -25.26 -1.14
C CYS A 929 12.73 -25.91 0.26
N VAL A 930 13.35 -27.09 0.42
CA VAL A 930 13.45 -27.77 1.72
C VAL A 930 14.46 -27.07 2.63
N VAL A 931 15.68 -26.79 2.13
CA VAL A 931 16.76 -26.22 2.94
C VAL A 931 16.45 -24.79 3.37
N ASP A 932 15.81 -24.01 2.51
CA ASP A 932 15.45 -22.62 2.83
C ASP A 932 14.17 -22.49 3.69
N GLY A 933 13.62 -23.61 4.16
CA GLY A 933 12.50 -23.60 5.11
C GLY A 933 11.14 -23.25 4.51
N TRP A 934 10.90 -23.54 3.22
CA TRP A 934 9.62 -23.27 2.54
C TRP A 934 8.72 -24.49 2.41
N SER A 935 9.29 -25.71 2.36
CA SER A 935 8.52 -26.94 2.14
C SER A 935 7.50 -27.23 3.23
N MET A 936 7.74 -26.79 4.46
CA MET A 936 6.78 -26.93 5.55
C MET A 936 5.46 -26.19 5.28
N LEU A 937 5.48 -25.11 4.47
CA LEU A 937 4.28 -24.38 4.10
C LEU A 937 3.40 -25.17 3.11
N VAL A 938 4.01 -26.00 2.26
CA VAL A 938 3.27 -26.95 1.41
C VAL A 938 2.48 -27.91 2.29
N HIS A 939 3.11 -28.45 3.33
CA HIS A 939 2.47 -29.38 4.27
C HIS A 939 1.39 -28.71 5.11
N ALA A 940 1.54 -27.43 5.45
CA ALA A 940 0.46 -26.64 6.02
C ALA A 940 -0.72 -26.50 5.03
N GLY A 941 -0.45 -26.25 3.74
CA GLY A 941 -1.47 -26.21 2.69
C GLY A 941 -2.21 -27.53 2.53
N GLN A 942 -1.51 -28.66 2.59
CA GLN A 942 -2.13 -29.99 2.60
C GLN A 942 -3.11 -30.14 3.76
N ALA A 943 -2.72 -29.74 4.96
CA ALA A 943 -3.60 -29.80 6.14
C ALA A 943 -4.81 -28.88 6.04
N ILE A 944 -4.66 -27.66 5.46
CA ILE A 944 -5.78 -26.73 5.23
C ILE A 944 -6.80 -27.33 4.28
N THR A 945 -6.36 -28.10 3.29
CA THR A 945 -7.26 -28.78 2.31
C THR A 945 -7.82 -30.12 2.80
N GLY A 946 -7.64 -30.46 4.06
CA GLY A 946 -8.15 -31.69 4.68
C GLY A 946 -7.24 -32.90 4.57
N ARG A 947 -6.10 -32.80 3.90
CA ARG A 947 -5.06 -33.86 3.80
C ARG A 947 -4.08 -33.76 4.98
N TRP A 948 -4.60 -33.83 6.21
CA TRP A 948 -3.80 -33.59 7.40
C TRP A 948 -2.78 -34.70 7.67
N GLU A 949 -3.05 -35.95 7.27
CA GLU A 949 -2.07 -37.06 7.36
C GLU A 949 -0.87 -36.79 6.45
N ASP A 950 -1.11 -36.38 5.20
CA ASP A 950 -0.02 -35.99 4.29
C ASP A 950 0.80 -34.84 4.87
N GLY A 951 0.14 -33.83 5.43
CA GLY A 951 0.80 -32.71 6.12
C GLY A 951 1.64 -33.16 7.29
N ARG A 952 1.12 -34.04 8.16
CA ARG A 952 1.85 -34.62 9.28
C ARG A 952 3.08 -35.41 8.81
N ASP A 953 2.88 -36.35 7.92
CA ASP A 953 3.93 -37.26 7.46
C ASP A 953 5.02 -36.48 6.71
N GLY A 954 4.62 -35.46 5.93
CA GLY A 954 5.53 -34.56 5.28
C GLY A 954 6.42 -33.79 6.26
N ILE A 955 5.84 -33.16 7.30
CA ILE A 955 6.59 -32.42 8.32
C ILE A 955 7.51 -33.35 9.12
N LEU A 956 7.07 -34.55 9.45
CA LEU A 956 7.91 -35.53 10.15
C LEU A 956 9.10 -35.99 9.30
N ALA A 957 8.94 -36.08 8.00
CA ALA A 957 9.97 -36.46 7.07
C ALA A 957 11.00 -35.37 6.75
N LEU A 958 10.71 -34.10 7.05
CA LEU A 958 11.64 -32.99 6.79
C LEU A 958 12.92 -33.16 7.63
N PRO A 959 14.10 -32.85 7.08
CA PRO A 959 15.33 -32.82 7.85
C PRO A 959 15.32 -31.66 8.87
N ASN A 960 16.16 -31.73 9.90
CA ASN A 960 16.25 -30.66 10.90
C ASN A 960 16.69 -29.32 10.27
N ASP A 961 17.59 -29.38 9.29
CA ASP A 961 18.08 -28.20 8.57
C ASP A 961 16.92 -27.32 8.01
N ALA A 962 15.79 -27.92 7.62
CA ALA A 962 14.63 -27.19 7.14
C ALA A 962 14.05 -26.23 8.20
N PHE A 963 14.28 -26.50 9.48
CA PHE A 963 13.82 -25.68 10.61
C PHE A 963 14.94 -24.82 11.22
N GLU A 964 16.18 -24.97 10.77
CA GLU A 964 17.35 -24.26 11.30
C GLU A 964 17.81 -23.15 10.34
N THR A 965 17.89 -23.42 9.05
CA THR A 965 18.34 -22.46 8.03
C THR A 965 17.40 -21.26 7.98
N ALA A 966 17.95 -20.05 7.95
CA ALA A 966 17.19 -18.78 7.99
C ALA A 966 16.15 -18.78 9.15
N GLY A 967 16.44 -19.45 10.25
CA GLY A 967 15.49 -19.60 11.37
C GLY A 967 14.26 -20.44 11.05
N GLY A 968 14.29 -21.27 9.98
CA GLY A 968 13.13 -22.03 9.50
C GLY A 968 11.99 -21.12 9.05
N ASN A 969 12.29 -19.93 8.53
CA ASN A 969 11.30 -18.87 8.28
C ASN A 969 10.42 -18.55 9.53
N GLY A 970 11.01 -18.70 10.72
CA GLY A 970 10.32 -18.49 11.98
C GLY A 970 9.45 -19.67 12.45
N HIS A 971 9.55 -20.86 11.82
CA HIS A 971 8.81 -22.04 12.22
C HIS A 971 9.72 -23.07 12.91
N SER A 972 9.11 -23.91 13.72
CA SER A 972 9.71 -25.11 14.30
C SER A 972 8.91 -26.34 13.88
N ARG A 973 9.49 -27.53 14.05
CA ARG A 973 8.76 -28.77 13.80
C ARG A 973 7.50 -28.85 14.66
N THR A 974 7.62 -28.46 15.93
CA THR A 974 6.49 -28.35 16.87
C THR A 974 5.39 -27.45 16.33
N SER A 975 5.72 -26.22 15.91
CA SER A 975 4.71 -25.25 15.47
C SER A 975 3.98 -25.72 14.22
N MET A 976 4.66 -26.41 13.32
CA MET A 976 4.05 -26.93 12.10
C MET A 976 3.19 -28.16 12.36
N LEU A 977 3.63 -29.08 13.21
CA LEU A 977 2.81 -30.23 13.64
C LEU A 977 1.59 -29.76 14.45
N TRP A 978 1.75 -28.78 15.33
CA TRP A 978 0.65 -28.17 16.04
C TRP A 978 -0.40 -27.58 15.09
N PHE A 979 0.04 -26.83 14.08
CA PHE A 979 -0.87 -26.26 13.10
C PHE A 979 -1.66 -27.34 12.34
N VAL A 980 -1.00 -28.40 11.89
CA VAL A 980 -1.66 -29.54 11.24
C VAL A 980 -2.66 -30.22 12.19
N ALA A 981 -2.27 -30.38 13.44
CA ALA A 981 -3.08 -31.05 14.46
C ALA A 981 -4.36 -30.30 14.84
N ASN A 982 -4.38 -28.99 14.65
CA ASN A 982 -5.51 -28.12 14.96
C ASN A 982 -6.43 -27.84 13.75
N ARG A 983 -6.18 -28.45 12.57
CA ARG A 983 -7.07 -28.23 11.43
C ARG A 983 -8.44 -28.87 11.66
N PRO A 984 -9.53 -28.22 11.22
CA PRO A 984 -10.85 -28.82 11.29
C PRO A 984 -10.87 -30.14 10.50
N PRO A 985 -11.70 -31.13 10.88
CA PRO A 985 -11.90 -32.30 10.04
C PRO A 985 -12.46 -31.87 8.68
N PRO A 986 -12.17 -32.61 7.59
CA PRO A 986 -12.78 -32.31 6.31
C PRO A 986 -14.31 -32.33 6.48
N PRO A 987 -15.04 -31.42 5.78
CA PRO A 987 -16.50 -31.46 5.82
C PRO A 987 -16.97 -32.86 5.45
N ALA A 988 -17.86 -33.42 6.25
CA ALA A 988 -18.43 -34.74 6.00
C ALA A 988 -18.95 -34.75 4.56
N ALA A 989 -18.48 -35.67 3.73
CA ALA A 989 -19.00 -35.83 2.39
C ALA A 989 -20.53 -35.99 2.55
N HIS A 990 -21.30 -35.06 1.99
CA HIS A 990 -22.76 -35.21 1.94
C HIS A 990 -23.00 -36.51 1.25
N GLY A 991 -23.35 -37.55 2.02
CA GLY A 991 -23.71 -38.85 1.54
C GLY A 991 -24.90 -38.66 0.61
N GLY A 992 -24.67 -38.82 -0.67
CA GLY A 992 -25.72 -38.89 -1.63
C GLY A 992 -26.60 -40.06 -1.21
N SER A 993 -27.74 -39.78 -0.61
CA SER A 993 -28.77 -40.79 -0.39
C SER A 993 -29.22 -41.27 -1.75
N SER A 994 -28.67 -42.38 -2.22
CA SER A 994 -29.21 -43.12 -3.30
C SER A 994 -30.49 -43.84 -2.83
N ASP A 995 -31.57 -43.11 -2.65
CA ASP A 995 -32.90 -43.69 -2.68
C ASP A 995 -33.23 -44.11 -4.12
N ARG A 996 -32.76 -45.32 -4.47
CA ARG A 996 -33.37 -46.08 -5.53
C ARG A 996 -34.61 -46.74 -4.94
N SER A 997 -35.71 -46.02 -4.93
CA SER A 997 -37.02 -46.70 -4.83
C SER A 997 -37.27 -47.46 -6.12
N SER A 998 -37.07 -48.76 -6.05
CA SER A 998 -37.64 -49.71 -7.01
C SER A 998 -39.18 -49.66 -6.91
N GLY A 999 -39.81 -48.94 -7.82
CA GLY A 999 -41.23 -49.01 -8.08
C GLY A 999 -41.44 -49.97 -9.24
N THR A 1000 -41.89 -51.13 -8.94
CA THR A 1000 -42.63 -52.02 -9.85
C THR A 1000 -44.08 -51.60 -9.82
N ASP A 1001 -44.61 -51.11 -10.93
CA ASP A 1001 -45.77 -51.59 -11.71
C ASP A 1001 -46.02 -50.58 -12.84
#